data_71d1c0d7a69f43a54fdedf349f10cfda
#
_entry.id   71d1c0d7a69f43a54fdedf349f10cfda
#
_cell.length_a   1.000
_cell.length_b   1.000
_cell.length_c   1.000
_cell.angle_alpha   90.00
_cell.angle_beta   90.00
_cell.angle_gamma   90.00
#
_symmetry.space_group_name_H-M   'P 1'
#
loop_
_entity.id
_entity.type
_entity.pdbx_description
1 polymer ?
#
loop_
_entity_poly.entity_id
_entity_poly.type
_entity_poly.pdbx_seq_one_letter_code
_entity_poly.pdbx_strand_id
1 'polypeptide(L)'
;MKLWFDTDRTRFAEVKLEVSADGSNWQTLSEGKKLCVLHKEGDFTTVGHTGTVGYTETVTATYLDLSVKATARYVRFSGLKCKAEQGQDVPVTLSEVEVNPETEQDQGQAEAMASLSFDDTGWQTVGIPHCYNEQDTYLNTSTGERCWRGEAWYRKKITIDGKDRGQMFFLEFQGVNIGAAVYVNGTPIRSNTKVEQPEAVTHVGSALPFVVDITPYLRYGEENQIAVRVSNAEGTFFTWPGFGTNEGFGQAMGGIVCPVYLHKKNKVHIPFDSYSPMGKWGTYFGTVSATKDKAEVRFQVNVENAGTEACDVELRTYLKDAKGKTALAFKDTRRAAGGQTVLFDRTGVVERPHLWYPIGTSGTPYLYTVENEVYVDGRLVDRQSRPWGIRQITWDEDFCYVNGEKCFLRGFGYRNNYPGLGAAVPTAFWWNDVARIARCGGNTLRVGHQPPFPEVFEACDRYGILLVVNSGDNEWALKDEPAITYKREYDRDVMVTYRNNPCVVIWESNNGLAYDGEKYLPSYTLEQVKKWDYIQPRLVQNRDGYPPEWDKDEPVVIGYTNRYEKVEGSPSWNTEVYGTNWSGLPSWCIARFDYDNEKEFSMDYVENYFDNMDKRACGWINWMLAETYGEGYTIYLNGMRNQKSLGSCAMDGNRFPKLLYRIFEKAVWVPFDERPGVALQSHWNFRGLQDVDAWSNCPYVELFVNGVSRGIVEPEARTRRCTWKGILWEPGTVKAVGLDERKRPVCEDEIASAGEPYALEVEIEEPAPKPDGERFELKANASDAFVATVRVVDKEGRWCPFADNQLRFEVEGEGVYKGSYNFYVTEGKPLEYHAPGDTELQAEGGLMRVAVRTTFNPGKITVKVSSDGLRSGEASVRSKKI
;
A
#
# COMPACT_ATOMS: atom_id res chain seq x y z
N MET A 1 16.66 -29.91 -12.01
CA MET A 1 15.22 -29.63 -12.05
C MET A 1 14.50 -30.68 -11.25
N LYS A 2 13.57 -30.26 -10.38
CA LYS A 2 12.73 -31.18 -9.61
C LYS A 2 11.29 -31.00 -9.99
N LEU A 3 10.53 -32.08 -10.09
CA LEU A 3 9.09 -32.11 -10.24
C LEU A 3 8.49 -32.64 -8.95
N TRP A 4 7.79 -31.81 -8.20
CA TRP A 4 7.14 -32.15 -6.94
C TRP A 4 5.70 -32.63 -7.17
N PHE A 5 5.29 -33.65 -6.46
CA PHE A 5 3.97 -34.26 -6.55
C PHE A 5 3.24 -34.16 -5.21
N ASP A 6 1.97 -33.89 -5.21
CA ASP A 6 1.13 -33.74 -4.00
C ASP A 6 0.88 -35.04 -3.23
N THR A 7 1.49 -36.14 -3.62
CA THR A 7 1.21 -37.44 -3.04
C THR A 7 2.48 -38.25 -2.75
N ASP A 8 2.54 -38.84 -1.58
CA ASP A 8 3.56 -39.80 -1.17
C ASP A 8 3.44 -41.16 -1.88
N ARG A 9 2.37 -41.38 -2.64
CA ARG A 9 2.11 -42.62 -3.36
C ARG A 9 2.88 -42.74 -4.67
N THR A 10 3.37 -41.65 -5.23
CA THR A 10 4.13 -41.65 -6.47
C THR A 10 5.54 -42.18 -6.21
N ARG A 11 5.91 -43.32 -6.80
CA ARG A 11 7.26 -43.90 -6.71
C ARG A 11 8.03 -43.78 -8.00
N PHE A 12 7.30 -43.74 -9.13
CA PHE A 12 7.93 -43.62 -10.45
C PHE A 12 7.09 -42.61 -11.27
N ALA A 13 7.77 -41.78 -12.01
CA ALA A 13 7.14 -40.94 -13.03
C ALA A 13 7.73 -41.27 -14.41
N GLU A 14 6.86 -41.46 -15.38
CA GLU A 14 7.25 -41.47 -16.81
C GLU A 14 7.11 -40.02 -17.32
N VAL A 15 8.19 -39.48 -17.87
CA VAL A 15 8.22 -38.09 -18.31
C VAL A 15 9.15 -37.94 -19.50
N LYS A 16 8.76 -37.10 -20.45
CA LYS A 16 9.61 -36.57 -21.50
C LYS A 16 9.90 -35.11 -21.24
N LEU A 17 11.18 -34.77 -21.05
CA LEU A 17 11.65 -33.42 -20.87
C LEU A 17 12.27 -32.91 -22.17
N GLU A 18 11.75 -31.81 -22.67
CA GLU A 18 12.22 -31.18 -23.88
C GLU A 18 12.49 -29.69 -23.63
N VAL A 19 13.48 -29.15 -24.33
CA VAL A 19 13.86 -27.75 -24.24
C VAL A 19 13.91 -27.12 -25.62
N SER A 20 13.69 -25.81 -25.71
CA SER A 20 13.75 -25.04 -26.93
C SER A 20 14.28 -23.62 -26.68
N ALA A 21 15.02 -23.07 -27.61
CA ALA A 21 15.46 -21.68 -27.61
C ALA A 21 14.42 -20.73 -28.24
N ASP A 22 13.58 -21.24 -29.14
CA ASP A 22 12.66 -20.47 -30.00
C ASP A 22 11.17 -20.85 -29.84
N GLY A 23 10.87 -21.85 -29.00
CA GLY A 23 9.51 -22.37 -28.82
C GLY A 23 9.01 -23.28 -29.95
N SER A 24 9.77 -23.46 -31.03
CA SER A 24 9.38 -24.23 -32.22
C SER A 24 10.23 -25.47 -32.43
N ASN A 25 11.53 -25.38 -32.23
CA ASN A 25 12.47 -26.47 -32.34
C ASN A 25 12.79 -27.06 -30.98
N TRP A 26 12.41 -28.35 -30.77
CA TRP A 26 12.50 -28.97 -29.47
C TRP A 26 13.56 -30.07 -29.42
N GLN A 27 14.41 -30.04 -28.41
CA GLN A 27 15.40 -31.04 -28.11
C GLN A 27 14.98 -31.86 -26.90
N THR A 28 14.89 -33.18 -27.05
CA THR A 28 14.64 -34.08 -25.92
C THR A 28 15.90 -34.24 -25.06
N LEU A 29 15.81 -33.90 -23.78
CA LEU A 29 16.90 -34.03 -22.83
C LEU A 29 16.79 -35.31 -21.97
N SER A 30 15.57 -35.72 -21.66
CA SER A 30 15.31 -36.93 -20.86
C SER A 30 13.94 -37.50 -21.22
N GLU A 31 13.87 -38.84 -21.27
CA GLU A 31 12.61 -39.56 -21.53
C GLU A 31 12.62 -40.87 -20.75
N GLY A 32 11.44 -41.34 -20.36
CA GLY A 32 11.20 -42.63 -19.74
C GLY A 32 10.86 -42.60 -18.26
N LYS A 33 10.77 -43.78 -17.68
CA LYS A 33 10.42 -43.99 -16.28
C LYS A 33 11.57 -43.65 -15.34
N LYS A 34 11.30 -42.79 -14.35
CA LYS A 34 12.26 -42.34 -13.35
C LYS A 34 11.76 -42.65 -11.94
N LEU A 35 12.68 -42.93 -11.03
CA LEU A 35 12.39 -43.11 -9.61
C LEU A 35 12.14 -41.74 -8.96
N CYS A 36 11.03 -41.65 -8.24
CA CYS A 36 10.73 -40.45 -7.44
C CYS A 36 11.31 -40.61 -6.02
N VAL A 37 11.86 -39.55 -5.49
CA VAL A 37 12.43 -39.48 -4.13
C VAL A 37 11.36 -38.99 -3.16
N LEU A 38 11.13 -39.78 -2.11
CA LEU A 38 10.23 -39.40 -1.03
C LEU A 38 10.90 -38.34 -0.18
N HIS A 39 10.27 -37.16 -0.08
CA HIS A 39 10.67 -36.09 0.81
C HIS A 39 9.71 -36.01 1.99
N LYS A 40 10.26 -36.01 3.21
CA LYS A 40 9.49 -35.77 4.44
C LYS A 40 9.90 -34.41 4.94
N GLU A 41 9.12 -33.41 4.65
CA GLU A 41 9.20 -32.14 5.35
C GLU A 41 8.21 -32.11 6.51
N GLY A 42 8.52 -31.28 7.52
CA GLY A 42 7.75 -31.18 8.73
C GLY A 42 6.30 -30.70 8.52
N ASP A 43 5.53 -30.69 9.58
CA ASP A 43 4.11 -30.38 9.60
C ASP A 43 3.77 -29.06 8.86
N PHE A 44 3.16 -29.16 7.68
CA PHE A 44 2.57 -28.02 7.00
C PHE A 44 1.11 -27.87 7.41
N THR A 45 0.76 -26.72 7.96
CA THR A 45 -0.61 -26.34 8.23
C THR A 45 -1.17 -25.63 7.00
N THR A 46 -1.90 -26.31 6.15
CA THR A 46 -2.71 -25.65 5.11
C THR A 46 -3.96 -25.07 5.75
N VAL A 47 -4.01 -23.75 5.82
CA VAL A 47 -5.20 -23.04 6.29
C VAL A 47 -6.06 -22.71 5.08
N GLY A 48 -7.09 -23.54 4.86
CA GLY A 48 -8.17 -23.19 3.95
C GLY A 48 -9.11 -22.16 4.59
N HIS A 49 -9.38 -21.06 3.94
CA HIS A 49 -10.41 -20.10 4.32
C HIS A 49 -11.81 -20.66 4.11
N THR A 50 -12.26 -21.52 4.99
CA THR A 50 -13.67 -21.72 5.29
C THR A 50 -13.73 -21.91 6.79
N GLY A 51 -14.26 -20.89 7.46
CA GLY A 51 -14.31 -20.83 8.90
C GLY A 51 -14.96 -22.06 9.51
N THR A 52 -14.17 -23.01 9.89
CA THR A 52 -14.31 -23.99 10.97
C THR A 52 -13.27 -25.12 10.80
N VAL A 53 -12.50 -25.35 11.85
CA VAL A 53 -11.64 -26.50 12.12
C VAL A 53 -10.33 -26.54 11.32
N GLY A 54 -9.21 -26.28 12.01
CA GLY A 54 -7.89 -26.60 11.51
C GLY A 54 -7.68 -28.11 11.36
N TYR A 55 -7.28 -28.54 10.20
CA TYR A 55 -6.72 -29.88 9.99
C TYR A 55 -5.21 -29.74 9.96
N THR A 56 -4.54 -30.48 10.81
CA THR A 56 -3.11 -30.73 10.70
C THR A 56 -2.97 -31.99 9.84
N GLU A 57 -2.65 -31.83 8.55
CA GLU A 57 -2.24 -32.95 7.73
C GLU A 57 -0.73 -32.95 7.61
N THR A 58 -0.11 -34.09 7.92
CA THR A 58 1.29 -34.32 7.59
C THR A 58 1.35 -34.62 6.10
N VAL A 59 1.71 -33.63 5.30
CA VAL A 59 1.86 -33.84 3.85
C VAL A 59 3.26 -34.38 3.59
N THR A 60 3.33 -35.61 3.10
CA THR A 60 4.56 -36.21 2.59
C THR A 60 4.56 -36.02 1.07
N ALA A 61 5.46 -35.18 0.57
CA ALA A 61 5.62 -34.93 -0.86
C ALA A 61 6.72 -35.83 -1.47
N THR A 62 6.59 -36.16 -2.75
CA THR A 62 7.63 -36.84 -3.53
C THR A 62 8.06 -35.96 -4.68
N TYR A 63 9.33 -36.03 -5.03
CA TYR A 63 9.84 -35.35 -6.20
C TYR A 63 10.61 -36.24 -7.14
N LEU A 64 10.60 -35.86 -8.42
CA LEU A 64 11.44 -36.45 -9.44
C LEU A 64 12.60 -35.52 -9.76
N ASP A 65 13.82 -35.96 -9.52
CA ASP A 65 15.02 -35.21 -9.92
C ASP A 65 15.38 -35.51 -11.38
N LEU A 66 15.45 -34.43 -12.15
CA LEU A 66 15.88 -34.45 -13.55
C LEU A 66 17.20 -33.66 -13.68
N SER A 67 18.30 -34.31 -13.33
CA SER A 67 19.66 -33.77 -13.44
C SER A 67 20.07 -33.64 -14.91
N VAL A 68 19.75 -32.54 -15.53
CA VAL A 68 20.06 -32.21 -16.94
C VAL A 68 20.74 -30.85 -17.04
N LYS A 69 21.68 -30.74 -17.98
CA LYS A 69 22.34 -29.45 -18.28
C LYS A 69 21.91 -28.98 -19.67
N ALA A 70 21.20 -27.90 -19.75
CA ALA A 70 20.85 -27.23 -21.00
C ALA A 70 20.60 -25.73 -20.77
N THR A 71 20.91 -24.94 -21.82
CA THR A 71 20.51 -23.54 -21.85
C THR A 71 19.32 -23.43 -22.80
N ALA A 72 18.17 -23.03 -22.29
CA ALA A 72 16.95 -22.93 -23.08
C ALA A 72 16.04 -21.82 -22.56
N ARG A 73 15.22 -21.28 -23.46
CA ARG A 73 14.19 -20.30 -23.12
C ARG A 73 12.87 -20.96 -22.76
N TYR A 74 12.60 -22.11 -23.33
CA TYR A 74 11.35 -22.85 -23.14
C TYR A 74 11.65 -24.27 -22.67
N VAL A 75 10.85 -24.75 -21.74
CA VAL A 75 10.90 -26.12 -21.20
C VAL A 75 9.52 -26.74 -21.35
N ARG A 76 9.45 -27.98 -21.79
CA ARG A 76 8.21 -28.73 -21.95
C ARG A 76 8.31 -30.10 -21.32
N PHE A 77 7.32 -30.42 -20.50
CA PHE A 77 7.08 -31.76 -20.02
C PHE A 77 5.94 -32.38 -20.82
N SER A 78 6.10 -33.63 -21.25
CA SER A 78 5.05 -34.35 -21.93
C SER A 78 5.06 -35.83 -21.49
N GLY A 79 3.93 -36.48 -21.69
CA GLY A 79 3.79 -37.91 -21.36
C GLY A 79 3.90 -38.22 -19.87
N LEU A 80 3.65 -37.25 -18.98
CA LEU A 80 3.78 -37.44 -17.54
C LEU A 80 2.73 -38.44 -17.03
N LYS A 81 3.23 -39.56 -16.45
CA LYS A 81 2.41 -40.60 -15.81
C LYS A 81 3.05 -40.96 -14.48
N CYS A 82 2.26 -41.08 -13.44
CA CYS A 82 2.72 -41.43 -12.11
C CYS A 82 2.29 -42.85 -11.75
N LYS A 83 3.18 -43.62 -11.09
CA LYS A 83 2.94 -45.00 -10.66
C LYS A 83 3.37 -45.19 -9.21
N ALA A 84 2.58 -45.98 -8.47
CA ALA A 84 2.94 -46.48 -7.14
C ALA A 84 4.03 -47.55 -7.21
N GLU A 85 4.52 -47.98 -6.05
CA GLU A 85 5.59 -48.98 -5.93
C GLU A 85 5.27 -50.29 -6.62
N GLN A 86 4.02 -50.74 -6.57
CA GLN A 86 3.55 -51.95 -7.22
C GLN A 86 3.14 -51.75 -8.69
N GLY A 87 3.43 -50.62 -9.28
CA GLY A 87 3.17 -50.30 -10.68
C GLY A 87 1.74 -49.84 -11.04
N GLN A 88 0.85 -49.67 -10.05
CA GLN A 88 -0.47 -49.10 -10.31
C GLN A 88 -0.38 -47.65 -10.73
N ASP A 89 -1.28 -47.22 -11.63
CA ASP A 89 -1.42 -45.82 -11.99
C ASP A 89 -1.95 -45.00 -10.80
N VAL A 90 -1.32 -43.86 -10.53
CA VAL A 90 -1.79 -42.88 -9.56
C VAL A 90 -2.06 -41.55 -10.28
N PRO A 91 -3.00 -40.74 -9.78
CA PRO A 91 -3.28 -39.45 -10.37
C PRO A 91 -2.02 -38.58 -10.46
N VAL A 92 -1.87 -37.87 -11.57
CA VAL A 92 -0.80 -36.87 -11.74
C VAL A 92 -1.26 -35.58 -11.13
N THR A 93 -0.73 -35.27 -9.95
CA THR A 93 -0.90 -33.97 -9.31
C THR A 93 0.49 -33.39 -9.09
N LEU A 94 0.81 -32.38 -9.89
CA LEU A 94 2.11 -31.69 -9.82
C LEU A 94 1.92 -30.45 -8.95
N SER A 95 2.61 -30.39 -7.81
CA SER A 95 2.54 -29.24 -6.89
C SER A 95 3.50 -28.16 -7.29
N GLU A 96 4.70 -28.52 -7.74
CA GLU A 96 5.74 -27.55 -8.05
C GLU A 96 6.73 -28.07 -9.09
N VAL A 97 7.32 -27.12 -9.82
CA VAL A 97 8.44 -27.38 -10.74
C VAL A 97 9.60 -26.46 -10.38
N GLU A 98 10.61 -27.03 -9.74
CA GLU A 98 11.86 -26.31 -9.47
C GLU A 98 12.81 -26.42 -10.67
N VAL A 99 13.17 -25.27 -11.21
CA VAL A 99 14.21 -25.18 -12.23
C VAL A 99 15.46 -24.63 -11.59
N ASN A 100 16.57 -25.40 -11.63
CA ASN A 100 17.81 -25.09 -10.92
C ASN A 100 17.61 -24.96 -9.40
N PRO A 101 17.14 -26.05 -8.72
CA PRO A 101 17.00 -26.01 -7.26
C PRO A 101 18.34 -25.64 -6.62
N GLU A 102 18.30 -24.83 -5.57
CA GLU A 102 19.49 -24.34 -4.88
C GLU A 102 20.43 -25.46 -4.44
N THR A 103 21.67 -25.36 -4.82
CA THR A 103 22.76 -26.19 -4.36
C THR A 103 23.82 -25.31 -3.70
N GLU A 104 24.79 -25.91 -2.98
CA GLU A 104 25.95 -25.16 -2.42
C GLU A 104 26.70 -24.30 -3.46
N GLN A 105 26.44 -24.49 -4.77
CA GLN A 105 26.95 -23.63 -5.85
C GLN A 105 26.30 -22.22 -5.88
N ASP A 106 25.11 -22.00 -5.29
CA ASP A 106 24.41 -20.73 -5.40
C ASP A 106 25.00 -19.65 -4.50
N GLN A 107 25.63 -20.03 -3.36
CA GLN A 107 26.40 -19.08 -2.55
C GLN A 107 27.59 -18.48 -3.31
N GLY A 108 28.30 -19.27 -4.10
CA GLY A 108 29.39 -18.81 -4.95
C GLY A 108 28.91 -17.86 -6.08
N GLN A 109 27.70 -18.03 -6.59
CA GLN A 109 27.10 -17.13 -7.59
C GLN A 109 26.67 -15.79 -6.97
N ALA A 110 26.11 -15.80 -5.78
CA ALA A 110 25.72 -14.59 -5.05
C ALA A 110 26.94 -13.69 -4.75
N GLU A 111 28.07 -14.30 -4.29
CA GLU A 111 29.32 -13.58 -4.09
C GLU A 111 29.91 -13.04 -5.40
N ALA A 112 29.77 -13.79 -6.50
CA ALA A 112 30.21 -13.34 -7.82
C ALA A 112 29.39 -12.14 -8.30
N MET A 113 28.05 -12.16 -8.17
CA MET A 113 27.17 -11.05 -8.57
C MET A 113 27.40 -9.79 -7.73
N ALA A 114 27.85 -9.92 -6.48
CA ALA A 114 28.20 -8.79 -5.65
C ALA A 114 29.54 -8.16 -6.01
N SER A 115 30.43 -8.86 -6.73
CA SER A 115 31.78 -8.44 -7.01
C SER A 115 31.87 -7.32 -8.06
N LEU A 116 32.94 -6.51 -8.00
CA LEU A 116 33.25 -5.49 -9.00
C LEU A 116 33.48 -6.06 -10.40
N SER A 117 34.03 -7.28 -10.49
CA SER A 117 34.42 -7.92 -11.74
C SER A 117 33.27 -8.62 -12.45
N PHE A 118 32.10 -8.69 -11.84
CA PHE A 118 30.94 -9.31 -12.48
C PHE A 118 30.49 -8.52 -13.71
N ASP A 119 30.29 -9.20 -14.83
CA ASP A 119 29.81 -8.60 -16.07
C ASP A 119 28.28 -8.50 -16.05
N ASP A 120 27.78 -7.27 -15.87
CA ASP A 120 26.36 -6.94 -15.89
C ASP A 120 25.90 -6.23 -17.18
N THR A 121 26.70 -6.28 -18.24
CA THR A 121 26.38 -5.63 -19.53
C THR A 121 25.12 -6.17 -20.19
N GLY A 122 24.74 -7.40 -19.91
CA GLY A 122 23.48 -8.02 -20.37
C GLY A 122 22.27 -7.72 -19.49
N TRP A 123 22.41 -6.95 -18.40
CA TRP A 123 21.31 -6.67 -17.49
C TRP A 123 20.44 -5.51 -17.96
N GLN A 124 19.18 -5.57 -17.59
CA GLN A 124 18.23 -4.48 -17.85
C GLN A 124 18.58 -3.25 -16.99
N THR A 125 18.60 -2.07 -17.63
CA THR A 125 18.66 -0.80 -16.90
C THR A 125 17.26 -0.39 -16.44
N VAL A 126 17.10 -0.17 -15.15
CA VAL A 126 15.81 0.20 -14.52
C VAL A 126 15.92 1.51 -13.74
N GLY A 127 14.82 2.26 -13.70
CA GLY A 127 14.66 3.37 -12.75
C GLY A 127 14.21 2.83 -11.38
N ILE A 128 14.53 3.54 -10.31
CA ILE A 128 14.04 3.26 -8.96
C ILE A 128 13.03 4.36 -8.58
N PRO A 129 11.85 3.99 -8.04
CA PRO A 129 11.32 2.68 -7.63
C PRO A 129 11.14 1.66 -8.76
N HIS A 130 11.37 0.37 -8.45
CA HIS A 130 11.20 -0.74 -9.38
C HIS A 130 10.64 -1.98 -8.68
N CYS A 131 9.68 -2.62 -9.33
CA CYS A 131 9.10 -3.90 -8.93
C CYS A 131 9.42 -4.93 -10.03
N TYR A 132 10.14 -6.01 -9.71
CA TYR A 132 10.56 -6.99 -10.72
C TYR A 132 9.45 -7.94 -11.14
N ASN A 133 8.41 -8.07 -10.34
CA ASN A 133 7.22 -8.85 -10.64
C ASN A 133 5.94 -7.99 -10.70
N GLU A 134 6.05 -6.74 -11.16
CA GLU A 134 4.88 -5.84 -11.31
C GLU A 134 3.75 -6.45 -12.16
N GLN A 135 4.09 -7.38 -13.05
CA GLN A 135 3.15 -8.13 -13.87
C GLN A 135 2.20 -9.01 -13.06
N ASP A 136 2.62 -9.42 -11.86
CA ASP A 136 1.81 -10.27 -10.99
C ASP A 136 0.57 -9.55 -10.45
N THR A 137 0.47 -8.23 -10.62
CA THR A 137 -0.76 -7.48 -10.34
C THR A 137 -1.94 -7.92 -11.22
N TYR A 138 -1.67 -8.62 -12.31
CA TYR A 138 -2.71 -9.15 -13.21
C TYR A 138 -3.06 -10.62 -12.96
N LEU A 139 -2.36 -11.30 -12.05
CA LEU A 139 -2.57 -12.72 -11.81
C LEU A 139 -3.94 -13.00 -11.20
N ASN A 140 -4.49 -14.12 -11.61
CA ASN A 140 -5.73 -14.66 -11.06
C ASN A 140 -5.40 -15.74 -10.01
N THR A 141 -5.18 -15.32 -8.77
CA THR A 141 -4.82 -16.23 -7.68
C THR A 141 -5.87 -17.30 -7.38
N SER A 142 -7.15 -17.09 -7.76
CA SER A 142 -8.19 -18.11 -7.58
C SER A 142 -8.15 -19.22 -8.62
N THR A 143 -7.47 -19.03 -9.73
CA THR A 143 -7.23 -20.11 -10.69
C THR A 143 -6.00 -20.95 -10.34
N GLY A 144 -5.33 -20.61 -9.25
CA GLY A 144 -4.09 -21.26 -8.80
C GLY A 144 -2.82 -20.63 -9.36
N GLU A 145 -2.95 -19.52 -10.08
CA GLU A 145 -1.78 -18.70 -10.44
C GLU A 145 -1.17 -18.09 -9.18
N ARG A 146 0.13 -18.07 -9.12
CA ARG A 146 0.85 -17.56 -7.97
C ARG A 146 1.82 -16.47 -8.40
N CYS A 147 2.00 -15.48 -7.53
CA CYS A 147 3.06 -14.49 -7.72
C CYS A 147 4.42 -15.18 -7.81
N TRP A 148 5.26 -14.69 -8.72
CA TRP A 148 6.63 -15.17 -8.80
C TRP A 148 7.37 -14.88 -7.49
N ARG A 149 7.96 -15.93 -6.94
CA ARG A 149 8.76 -15.89 -5.71
C ARG A 149 10.19 -16.18 -6.07
N GLY A 150 11.09 -15.32 -5.66
CA GLY A 150 12.50 -15.51 -5.95
C GLY A 150 13.33 -14.28 -5.72
N GLU A 151 14.50 -14.27 -6.30
CA GLU A 151 15.52 -13.27 -6.07
C GLU A 151 15.78 -12.43 -7.30
N ALA A 152 16.01 -11.14 -7.08
CA ALA A 152 16.51 -10.24 -8.09
C ALA A 152 17.72 -9.45 -7.57
N TRP A 153 18.62 -9.16 -8.45
CA TRP A 153 19.82 -8.39 -8.15
C TRP A 153 19.78 -7.03 -8.82
N TYR A 154 20.15 -6.01 -8.06
CA TYR A 154 20.33 -4.65 -8.52
C TYR A 154 21.81 -4.27 -8.37
N ARG A 155 22.36 -3.59 -9.36
CA ARG A 155 23.77 -3.14 -9.33
C ARG A 155 23.86 -1.70 -9.75
N LYS A 156 24.70 -0.94 -9.06
CA LYS A 156 24.98 0.45 -9.39
C LYS A 156 26.41 0.80 -9.05
N LYS A 157 27.08 1.40 -10.02
CA LYS A 157 28.42 1.96 -9.81
C LYS A 157 28.33 3.41 -9.36
N ILE A 158 29.10 3.76 -8.36
CA ILE A 158 29.23 5.12 -7.84
C ILE A 158 30.71 5.47 -7.66
N THR A 159 31.03 6.75 -7.85
CA THR A 159 32.38 7.27 -7.57
C THR A 159 32.30 8.29 -6.44
N ILE A 160 33.09 8.06 -5.38
CA ILE A 160 33.24 9.02 -4.28
C ILE A 160 34.56 9.75 -4.44
N ASP A 161 34.50 11.09 -4.51
CA ASP A 161 35.68 11.93 -4.71
C ASP A 161 36.72 11.72 -3.59
N GLY A 162 38.01 11.66 -3.95
CA GLY A 162 39.12 11.51 -3.01
C GLY A 162 39.19 12.63 -1.96
N LYS A 163 38.71 13.84 -2.27
CA LYS A 163 38.64 14.98 -1.32
C LYS A 163 37.64 14.74 -0.19
N ASP A 164 36.67 13.86 -0.37
CA ASP A 164 35.64 13.55 0.64
C ASP A 164 36.08 12.46 1.61
N ARG A 165 37.34 12.00 1.50
CA ARG A 165 37.93 11.08 2.48
C ARG A 165 37.84 11.69 3.89
N GLY A 166 37.23 10.97 4.79
CA GLY A 166 37.01 11.45 6.16
C GLY A 166 35.58 11.96 6.42
N GLN A 167 34.74 12.03 5.41
CA GLN A 167 33.28 12.13 5.57
C GLN A 167 32.67 10.74 5.75
N MET A 168 31.42 10.69 6.25
CA MET A 168 30.60 9.49 6.34
C MET A 168 29.66 9.41 5.15
N PHE A 169 29.43 8.20 4.64
CA PHE A 169 28.52 7.95 3.52
C PHE A 169 27.52 6.87 3.88
N PHE A 170 26.26 7.15 3.62
CA PHE A 170 25.16 6.26 3.95
C PHE A 170 24.26 6.07 2.71
N LEU A 171 23.75 4.86 2.54
CA LEU A 171 22.61 4.59 1.65
C LEU A 171 21.36 4.44 2.48
N GLU A 172 20.36 5.26 2.15
CA GLU A 172 19.02 5.19 2.72
C GLU A 172 18.07 4.59 1.68
N PHE A 173 17.51 3.45 2.01
CA PHE A 173 16.44 2.80 1.23
C PHE A 173 15.12 3.14 1.89
N GLN A 174 14.22 3.78 1.15
CA GLN A 174 12.89 4.16 1.67
C GLN A 174 11.90 2.98 1.69
N GLY A 175 12.22 1.87 1.01
CA GLY A 175 11.45 0.64 1.03
C GLY A 175 11.98 -0.39 0.05
N VAL A 176 12.17 -1.60 0.54
CA VAL A 176 12.51 -2.79 -0.26
C VAL A 176 11.59 -3.93 0.14
N ASN A 177 10.89 -4.48 -0.83
CA ASN A 177 10.01 -5.64 -0.61
C ASN A 177 10.72 -6.93 -1.04
N ILE A 178 10.95 -7.91 -0.16
CA ILE A 178 10.58 -7.96 1.27
C ILE A 178 11.86 -7.98 2.09
N GLY A 179 12.87 -8.70 1.65
CA GLY A 179 14.18 -8.77 2.27
C GLY A 179 15.27 -8.28 1.32
N ALA A 180 16.34 -7.72 1.89
CA ALA A 180 17.49 -7.18 1.16
C ALA A 180 18.81 -7.58 1.81
N ALA A 181 19.78 -7.96 0.96
CA ALA A 181 21.20 -8.01 1.30
C ALA A 181 21.96 -6.97 0.47
N VAL A 182 22.58 -6.01 1.14
CA VAL A 182 23.34 -4.92 0.52
C VAL A 182 24.82 -5.24 0.56
N TYR A 183 25.48 -5.12 -0.57
CA TYR A 183 26.93 -5.34 -0.72
C TYR A 183 27.61 -4.06 -1.24
N VAL A 184 28.78 -3.79 -0.72
CA VAL A 184 29.66 -2.73 -1.23
C VAL A 184 31.00 -3.36 -1.60
N ASN A 185 31.38 -3.26 -2.86
CA ASN A 185 32.62 -3.84 -3.39
C ASN A 185 32.77 -5.36 -3.07
N GLY A 186 31.66 -6.08 -3.10
CA GLY A 186 31.61 -7.52 -2.82
C GLY A 186 31.48 -7.86 -1.33
N THR A 187 31.54 -6.87 -0.42
CA THR A 187 31.43 -7.12 1.02
C THR A 187 29.98 -6.88 1.48
N PRO A 188 29.33 -7.88 2.13
CA PRO A 188 27.96 -7.73 2.63
C PRO A 188 27.90 -6.87 3.90
N ILE A 189 26.85 -6.04 3.99
CA ILE A 189 26.51 -5.29 5.19
C ILE A 189 25.45 -6.06 5.94
N ARG A 190 25.79 -6.59 7.12
CA ARG A 190 24.89 -7.46 7.91
C ARG A 190 23.94 -6.65 8.77
N SER A 191 22.75 -7.22 9.00
CA SER A 191 21.79 -6.76 9.99
C SER A 191 22.35 -6.85 11.41
N ASN A 192 21.83 -6.01 12.29
CA ASN A 192 22.06 -6.10 13.75
C ASN A 192 20.95 -6.89 14.45
N THR A 193 20.11 -7.60 13.72
CA THR A 193 19.05 -8.44 14.30
C THR A 193 19.63 -9.51 15.22
N LYS A 194 18.88 -9.86 16.26
CA LYS A 194 19.20 -10.98 17.15
C LYS A 194 18.66 -12.32 16.63
N VAL A 195 17.85 -12.26 15.60
CA VAL A 195 17.30 -13.46 14.96
C VAL A 195 18.36 -14.06 14.04
N GLU A 196 18.60 -15.35 14.15
CA GLU A 196 19.46 -16.07 13.22
C GLU A 196 18.83 -16.06 11.83
N GLN A 197 19.59 -15.63 10.86
CA GLN A 197 19.17 -15.54 9.47
C GLN A 197 19.85 -16.67 8.65
N PRO A 198 19.13 -17.25 7.68
CA PRO A 198 19.72 -18.31 6.84
C PRO A 198 20.92 -17.83 6.03
N GLU A 199 20.96 -16.53 5.70
CA GLU A 199 22.05 -15.90 4.94
C GLU A 199 22.45 -14.53 5.49
N ALA A 200 23.45 -13.91 4.84
CA ALA A 200 23.83 -12.53 5.12
C ALA A 200 22.71 -11.60 4.68
N VAL A 201 21.89 -11.13 5.60
CA VAL A 201 20.81 -10.20 5.36
C VAL A 201 21.13 -8.83 5.97
N THR A 202 20.76 -7.77 5.26
CA THR A 202 20.88 -6.40 5.76
C THR A 202 19.58 -5.93 6.40
N HIS A 203 18.45 -6.24 5.77
CA HIS A 203 17.13 -5.80 6.22
C HIS A 203 16.03 -6.77 5.77
N VAL A 204 15.05 -6.96 6.65
CA VAL A 204 13.78 -7.63 6.33
C VAL A 204 12.65 -6.74 6.82
N GLY A 205 11.69 -6.40 5.94
CA GLY A 205 10.54 -5.59 6.32
C GLY A 205 9.99 -4.79 5.16
N SER A 206 8.85 -5.20 4.64
CA SER A 206 8.13 -4.46 3.59
C SER A 206 7.87 -3.02 3.98
N ALA A 207 8.06 -2.10 3.04
CA ALA A 207 7.73 -0.68 3.17
C ALA A 207 8.42 0.07 4.34
N LEU A 208 9.34 -0.57 5.05
CA LEU A 208 10.05 0.06 6.15
C LEU A 208 11.42 0.59 5.67
N PRO A 209 11.71 1.89 5.85
CA PRO A 209 13.01 2.47 5.54
C PRO A 209 14.14 1.88 6.38
N PHE A 210 15.30 1.73 5.77
CA PHE A 210 16.52 1.38 6.48
C PHE A 210 17.74 2.11 5.92
N VAL A 211 18.76 2.25 6.74
CA VAL A 211 19.99 2.99 6.40
C VAL A 211 21.22 2.13 6.67
N VAL A 212 22.15 2.12 5.74
CA VAL A 212 23.41 1.39 5.88
C VAL A 212 24.60 2.36 5.78
N ASP A 213 25.58 2.18 6.67
CA ASP A 213 26.87 2.89 6.59
C ASP A 213 27.79 2.16 5.58
N ILE A 214 28.05 2.82 4.46
CA ILE A 214 28.92 2.30 3.41
C ILE A 214 30.37 2.79 3.54
N THR A 215 30.64 3.74 4.44
CA THR A 215 31.94 4.39 4.61
C THR A 215 33.12 3.43 4.73
N PRO A 216 33.02 2.33 5.54
CA PRO A 216 34.16 1.43 5.74
C PRO A 216 34.56 0.63 4.48
N TYR A 217 33.68 0.56 3.51
CA TYR A 217 33.82 -0.28 2.31
C TYR A 217 34.24 0.52 1.07
N LEU A 218 34.29 1.87 1.16
CA LEU A 218 34.49 2.75 0.01
C LEU A 218 35.96 2.84 -0.41
N ARG A 219 36.16 2.87 -1.74
CA ARG A 219 37.39 3.22 -2.42
C ARG A 219 37.25 4.65 -2.91
N TYR A 220 38.02 5.58 -2.29
CA TYR A 220 37.91 6.99 -2.59
C TYR A 220 38.73 7.34 -3.83
N GLY A 221 38.12 8.05 -4.78
CA GLY A 221 38.71 8.40 -6.08
C GLY A 221 38.60 7.29 -7.14
N GLU A 222 37.97 6.20 -6.79
CA GLU A 222 37.76 5.04 -7.63
C GLU A 222 36.25 4.71 -7.76
N GLU A 223 35.94 3.85 -8.71
CA GLU A 223 34.58 3.30 -8.86
C GLU A 223 34.30 2.29 -7.76
N ASN A 224 33.12 2.40 -7.15
CA ASN A 224 32.58 1.47 -6.15
C ASN A 224 31.33 0.79 -6.69
N GLN A 225 31.24 -0.51 -6.47
CA GLN A 225 30.06 -1.30 -6.81
C GLN A 225 29.14 -1.41 -5.61
N ILE A 226 27.90 -0.93 -5.75
CA ILE A 226 26.78 -1.24 -4.87
C ILE A 226 26.00 -2.37 -5.52
N ALA A 227 25.79 -3.48 -4.81
CA ALA A 227 24.93 -4.55 -5.25
C ALA A 227 23.88 -4.82 -4.18
N VAL A 228 22.64 -5.08 -4.59
CA VAL A 228 21.53 -5.35 -3.68
C VAL A 228 20.82 -6.60 -4.17
N ARG A 229 20.88 -7.65 -3.36
CA ARG A 229 20.08 -8.86 -3.55
C ARG A 229 18.74 -8.65 -2.85
N VAL A 230 17.65 -8.81 -3.56
CA VAL A 230 16.28 -8.63 -3.05
C VAL A 230 15.53 -9.93 -3.24
N SER A 231 14.77 -10.35 -2.23
CA SER A 231 13.92 -11.54 -2.32
C SER A 231 12.53 -11.28 -1.73
N ASN A 232 11.52 -11.80 -2.42
CA ASN A 232 10.15 -11.94 -1.93
C ASN A 232 9.81 -13.39 -1.60
N ALA A 233 10.79 -14.31 -1.61
CA ALA A 233 10.63 -15.72 -1.29
C ALA A 233 10.93 -16.00 0.18
N GLU A 234 10.10 -16.83 0.82
CA GLU A 234 10.41 -17.41 2.13
C GLU A 234 11.64 -18.34 2.03
N GLY A 235 12.37 -18.46 3.12
CA GLY A 235 13.55 -19.33 3.20
C GLY A 235 14.86 -18.69 2.76
N THR A 236 14.84 -17.55 2.02
CA THR A 236 16.06 -16.86 1.60
C THR A 236 16.60 -15.95 2.70
N PHE A 237 15.81 -14.95 3.10
CA PHE A 237 16.19 -13.98 4.14
C PHE A 237 15.34 -14.08 5.40
N PHE A 238 14.24 -14.76 5.33
CA PHE A 238 13.30 -14.96 6.42
C PHE A 238 12.66 -16.33 6.32
N THR A 239 12.36 -16.93 7.45
CA THR A 239 11.80 -18.29 7.56
C THR A 239 10.37 -18.32 8.07
N TRP A 240 9.72 -17.15 8.23
CA TRP A 240 8.39 -17.04 8.83
C TRP A 240 7.32 -16.89 7.75
N PRO A 241 6.35 -17.80 7.71
CA PRO A 241 5.20 -17.65 6.83
C PRO A 241 4.36 -16.43 7.25
N GLY A 242 3.79 -15.73 6.26
CA GLY A 242 2.82 -14.65 6.45
C GLY A 242 3.41 -13.25 6.61
N PHE A 243 4.74 -13.09 6.75
CA PHE A 243 5.33 -11.77 6.92
C PHE A 243 5.49 -11.02 5.59
N GLY A 244 4.48 -10.25 5.22
CA GLY A 244 4.49 -9.47 3.97
C GLY A 244 4.50 -10.31 2.68
N THR A 245 4.20 -11.60 2.77
CA THR A 245 4.28 -12.55 1.65
C THR A 245 2.90 -13.05 1.20
N ASN A 246 1.82 -12.54 1.78
CA ASN A 246 0.49 -13.00 1.45
C ASN A 246 0.10 -12.59 0.02
N GLU A 247 0.04 -13.58 -0.88
CA GLU A 247 -0.33 -13.37 -2.28
C GLU A 247 -1.75 -12.85 -2.44
N GLY A 248 -2.66 -13.32 -1.55
CA GLY A 248 -4.06 -12.91 -1.55
C GLY A 248 -4.29 -11.43 -1.29
N PHE A 249 -3.28 -10.71 -0.77
CA PHE A 249 -3.37 -9.28 -0.47
C PHE A 249 -2.49 -8.40 -1.35
N GLY A 250 -1.92 -8.95 -2.42
CA GLY A 250 -1.03 -8.20 -3.32
C GLY A 250 0.29 -7.76 -2.66
N GLN A 251 0.69 -8.39 -1.56
CA GLN A 251 1.89 -8.02 -0.79
C GLN A 251 3.17 -8.67 -1.30
N ALA A 252 3.05 -9.65 -2.19
CA ALA A 252 4.18 -10.40 -2.73
C ALA A 252 4.98 -9.68 -3.83
N MET A 253 4.77 -8.39 -4.02
CA MET A 253 5.46 -7.58 -5.02
C MET A 253 6.87 -7.25 -4.56
N GLY A 254 7.88 -7.85 -5.20
CA GLY A 254 9.28 -7.73 -4.85
C GLY A 254 10.03 -6.63 -5.60
N GLY A 255 11.01 -6.02 -4.94
CA GLY A 255 11.89 -5.03 -5.57
C GLY A 255 12.36 -3.92 -4.64
N ILE A 256 13.14 -2.99 -5.19
CA ILE A 256 13.42 -1.70 -4.55
C ILE A 256 12.26 -0.76 -4.91
N VAL A 257 11.22 -0.80 -4.07
CA VAL A 257 9.91 -0.22 -4.39
C VAL A 257 9.73 1.25 -3.98
N CYS A 258 10.73 1.82 -3.33
CA CYS A 258 10.81 3.24 -2.98
C CYS A 258 12.16 3.83 -3.38
N PRO A 259 12.32 5.17 -3.34
CA PRO A 259 13.59 5.84 -3.65
C PRO A 259 14.75 5.37 -2.77
N VAL A 260 15.97 5.49 -3.31
CA VAL A 260 17.23 5.27 -2.59
C VAL A 260 18.06 6.55 -2.63
N TYR A 261 18.57 6.96 -1.48
CA TYR A 261 19.37 8.18 -1.35
C TYR A 261 20.80 7.87 -0.88
N LEU A 262 21.77 8.59 -1.46
CA LEU A 262 23.14 8.61 -0.99
C LEU A 262 23.36 9.88 -0.15
N HIS A 263 23.66 9.70 1.13
CA HIS A 263 23.95 10.79 2.04
C HIS A 263 25.44 10.93 2.31
N LYS A 264 25.91 12.17 2.36
CA LYS A 264 27.24 12.54 2.83
C LYS A 264 27.11 13.35 4.11
N LYS A 265 27.68 12.87 5.21
CA LYS A 265 27.64 13.53 6.51
C LYS A 265 29.04 13.71 7.11
N ASN A 266 29.17 14.63 8.07
CA ASN A 266 30.35 14.75 8.90
C ASN A 266 30.47 13.53 9.84
N LYS A 267 31.67 13.30 10.40
CA LYS A 267 31.86 12.29 11.45
C LYS A 267 31.04 12.59 12.72
N VAL A 268 30.80 13.88 12.98
CA VAL A 268 29.88 14.29 14.06
C VAL A 268 28.57 14.67 13.40
N HIS A 269 27.55 13.87 13.62
CA HIS A 269 26.25 14.03 12.96
C HIS A 269 25.08 13.48 13.78
N ILE A 270 23.87 13.87 13.40
CA ILE A 270 22.61 13.29 13.90
C ILE A 270 22.36 11.99 13.13
N PRO A 271 22.23 10.82 13.80
CA PRO A 271 21.82 9.58 13.17
C PRO A 271 20.47 9.69 12.46
N PHE A 272 20.15 8.74 11.59
CA PHE A 272 18.85 8.66 10.92
C PHE A 272 17.75 8.16 11.88
N ASP A 273 16.50 8.47 11.59
CA ASP A 273 15.34 7.98 12.32
C ASP A 273 14.89 6.58 11.80
N SER A 274 15.86 5.71 11.60
CA SER A 274 15.70 4.31 11.21
C SER A 274 16.65 3.48 12.07
N TYR A 275 16.13 2.56 12.90
CA TYR A 275 16.96 1.88 13.90
C TYR A 275 17.82 0.78 13.29
N SER A 276 17.23 -0.12 12.55
CA SER A 276 17.98 -1.22 11.89
C SER A 276 18.49 -0.81 10.50
N PRO A 277 19.65 -1.33 10.06
CA PRO A 277 20.59 -2.19 10.76
C PRO A 277 21.60 -1.45 11.66
N MET A 278 21.55 -0.12 11.75
CA MET A 278 22.55 0.70 12.44
C MET A 278 22.52 0.56 13.98
N GLY A 279 21.36 0.18 14.57
CA GLY A 279 21.18 0.11 16.02
C GLY A 279 21.16 1.48 16.72
N LYS A 280 20.85 2.55 16.00
CA LYS A 280 20.88 3.95 16.44
C LYS A 280 19.63 4.67 15.95
N TRP A 281 19.30 5.79 16.58
CA TRP A 281 18.22 6.67 16.14
C TRP A 281 18.61 8.13 16.35
N GLY A 282 18.10 9.03 15.52
CA GLY A 282 18.42 10.47 15.53
C GLY A 282 17.53 11.27 16.45
N THR A 283 16.23 11.29 16.21
CA THR A 283 15.32 12.23 16.88
C THR A 283 14.09 11.57 17.46
N TYR A 284 13.60 12.17 18.55
CA TYR A 284 12.29 11.87 19.10
C TYR A 284 11.68 13.15 19.68
N PHE A 285 10.57 13.57 19.06
CA PHE A 285 9.82 14.76 19.45
C PHE A 285 8.44 14.35 19.92
N GLY A 286 7.99 14.92 21.02
CA GLY A 286 6.67 14.64 21.56
C GLY A 286 6.03 15.84 22.25
N THR A 287 4.71 15.90 22.17
CA THR A 287 3.90 16.82 22.95
C THR A 287 3.60 16.18 24.29
N VAL A 288 4.08 16.75 25.37
CA VAL A 288 3.80 16.29 26.74
C VAL A 288 2.37 16.67 27.14
N SER A 289 2.00 17.92 26.85
CA SER A 289 0.64 18.43 27.03
C SER A 289 0.39 19.58 26.05
N ALA A 290 -0.84 19.76 25.61
CA ALA A 290 -1.21 20.89 24.74
C ALA A 290 -2.62 21.39 25.01
N THR A 291 -2.73 22.73 25.01
CA THR A 291 -3.96 23.49 24.94
C THR A 291 -3.82 24.60 23.90
N LYS A 292 -4.89 25.34 23.60
CA LYS A 292 -4.82 26.51 22.71
C LYS A 292 -3.93 27.64 23.27
N ASP A 293 -3.73 27.67 24.61
CA ASP A 293 -2.93 28.72 25.27
C ASP A 293 -1.45 28.35 25.35
N LYS A 294 -1.12 27.08 25.61
CA LYS A 294 0.25 26.64 25.73
C LYS A 294 0.41 25.15 25.40
N ALA A 295 1.58 24.78 24.93
CA ALA A 295 2.00 23.39 24.81
C ALA A 295 3.36 23.16 25.44
N GLU A 296 3.47 22.09 26.22
CA GLU A 296 4.74 21.57 26.71
C GLU A 296 5.23 20.51 25.72
N VAL A 297 6.43 20.71 25.20
CA VAL A 297 7.03 19.85 24.17
C VAL A 297 8.40 19.35 24.62
N ARG A 298 8.74 18.12 24.26
CA ARG A 298 10.02 17.50 24.58
C ARG A 298 10.73 17.08 23.31
N PHE A 299 12.00 17.46 23.21
CA PHE A 299 12.87 17.13 22.08
C PHE A 299 14.05 16.32 22.56
N GLN A 300 14.22 15.15 21.98
CA GLN A 300 15.37 14.30 22.17
C GLN A 300 16.13 14.19 20.84
N VAL A 301 17.40 14.51 20.87
CA VAL A 301 18.28 14.46 19.69
C VAL A 301 19.56 13.74 20.06
N ASN A 302 19.86 12.66 19.38
CA ASN A 302 21.15 12.00 19.47
C ASN A 302 22.14 12.65 18.49
N VAL A 303 23.37 12.81 18.93
CA VAL A 303 24.49 13.19 18.08
C VAL A 303 25.60 12.17 18.25
N GLU A 304 26.01 11.56 17.16
CA GLU A 304 27.11 10.61 17.10
C GLU A 304 28.41 11.32 16.78
N ASN A 305 29.47 11.00 17.51
CA ASN A 305 30.84 11.25 17.14
C ASN A 305 31.47 9.95 16.62
N ALA A 306 31.38 9.70 15.33
CA ALA A 306 32.00 8.54 14.66
C ALA A 306 33.51 8.72 14.43
N GLY A 307 34.12 9.81 14.92
CA GLY A 307 35.56 10.03 14.92
C GLY A 307 36.25 9.26 16.03
N THR A 308 37.60 9.36 16.07
CA THR A 308 38.44 8.72 17.10
C THR A 308 38.68 9.61 18.31
N GLU A 309 38.64 10.93 18.10
CA GLU A 309 38.93 11.93 19.12
C GLU A 309 37.67 12.46 19.80
N ALA A 310 37.79 12.77 21.07
CA ALA A 310 36.67 13.39 21.80
C ALA A 310 36.52 14.86 21.42
N CYS A 311 35.29 15.32 21.21
CA CYS A 311 35.00 16.72 20.90
C CYS A 311 33.84 17.27 21.72
N ASP A 312 33.76 18.59 21.82
CA ASP A 312 32.58 19.26 22.38
C ASP A 312 31.57 19.53 21.27
N VAL A 313 30.38 18.91 21.45
CA VAL A 313 29.26 18.99 20.52
C VAL A 313 28.28 20.04 21.02
N GLU A 314 28.06 21.12 20.29
CA GLU A 314 27.02 22.10 20.53
C GLU A 314 25.83 21.77 19.63
N LEU A 315 24.67 21.52 20.23
CA LEU A 315 23.41 21.33 19.51
C LEU A 315 22.55 22.58 19.68
N ARG A 316 22.04 23.09 18.55
CA ARG A 316 20.98 24.10 18.51
C ARG A 316 19.73 23.50 17.88
N THR A 317 18.62 23.53 18.61
CA THR A 317 17.32 23.06 18.13
C THR A 317 16.37 24.24 18.07
N TYR A 318 15.73 24.42 16.92
CA TYR A 318 14.75 25.47 16.66
C TYR A 318 13.41 24.85 16.27
N LEU A 319 12.35 25.29 16.92
CA LEU A 319 10.99 25.05 16.44
C LEU A 319 10.55 26.31 15.70
N LYS A 320 10.38 26.21 14.37
CA LYS A 320 10.00 27.32 13.50
C LYS A 320 8.56 27.16 13.02
N ASP A 321 7.82 28.25 13.04
CA ASP A 321 6.48 28.29 12.47
C ASP A 321 6.52 28.23 10.92
N ALA A 322 5.35 28.13 10.26
CA ALA A 322 5.25 28.08 8.80
C ALA A 322 5.81 29.33 8.08
N LYS A 323 6.05 30.44 8.81
CA LYS A 323 6.68 31.65 8.29
C LYS A 323 8.19 31.72 8.59
N GLY A 324 8.75 30.66 9.18
CA GLY A 324 10.15 30.55 9.56
C GLY A 324 10.53 31.27 10.87
N LYS A 325 9.54 31.84 11.61
CA LYS A 325 9.79 32.49 12.89
C LYS A 325 9.99 31.42 13.97
N THR A 326 11.03 31.58 14.78
CA THR A 326 11.32 30.67 15.90
C THR A 326 10.31 30.87 17.02
N ALA A 327 9.57 29.78 17.33
CA ALA A 327 8.63 29.70 18.43
C ALA A 327 9.31 29.19 19.71
N LEU A 328 10.32 28.32 19.60
CA LEU A 328 11.09 27.80 20.71
C LEU A 328 12.51 27.48 20.23
N ALA A 329 13.52 27.71 21.10
CA ALA A 329 14.90 27.37 20.78
C ALA A 329 15.62 26.83 22.00
N PHE A 330 16.52 25.88 21.75
CA PHE A 330 17.45 25.32 22.72
C PHE A 330 18.88 25.43 22.20
N LYS A 331 19.80 25.62 23.13
CA LYS A 331 21.23 25.52 22.88
C LYS A 331 21.89 24.78 24.03
N ASP A 332 22.63 23.74 23.71
CA ASP A 332 23.30 22.91 24.70
C ASP A 332 24.63 22.38 24.16
N THR A 333 25.56 22.11 25.08
CA THR A 333 26.87 21.55 24.74
C THR A 333 27.16 20.31 25.55
N ARG A 334 27.61 19.24 24.92
CA ARG A 334 28.03 18.00 25.57
C ARG A 334 29.34 17.48 24.98
N ARG A 335 30.16 16.91 25.85
CA ARG A 335 31.36 16.20 25.47
C ARG A 335 31.02 14.85 24.89
N ALA A 336 31.45 14.52 23.67
CA ALA A 336 31.30 13.22 23.03
C ALA A 336 32.69 12.59 22.83
N ALA A 337 32.93 11.43 23.41
CA ALA A 337 34.13 10.66 23.14
C ALA A 337 34.11 10.11 21.70
N GLY A 338 35.25 9.70 21.18
CA GLY A 338 35.31 9.00 19.88
C GLY A 338 34.47 7.70 19.93
N GLY A 339 33.64 7.48 18.90
CA GLY A 339 32.71 6.36 18.81
C GLY A 339 31.47 6.47 19.70
N GLN A 340 31.26 7.59 20.41
CA GLN A 340 30.13 7.77 21.33
C GLN A 340 28.96 8.52 20.67
N THR A 341 27.73 8.10 21.01
CA THR A 341 26.51 8.87 20.78
C THR A 341 26.09 9.56 22.09
N VAL A 342 25.83 10.87 22.03
CA VAL A 342 25.34 11.66 23.18
C VAL A 342 23.90 12.12 22.92
N LEU A 343 23.07 11.97 23.95
CA LEU A 343 21.67 12.37 23.90
C LEU A 343 21.48 13.78 24.45
N PHE A 344 20.88 14.66 23.68
CA PHE A 344 20.35 15.95 24.12
C PHE A 344 18.86 15.79 24.39
N ASP A 345 18.41 16.12 25.59
CA ASP A 345 17.02 15.97 26.03
C ASP A 345 16.55 17.26 26.68
N ARG A 346 15.56 17.91 26.10
CA ARG A 346 15.05 19.21 26.54
C ARG A 346 13.53 19.27 26.45
N THR A 347 12.95 19.86 27.48
CA THR A 347 11.52 20.19 27.53
C THR A 347 11.36 21.71 27.50
N GLY A 348 10.38 22.21 26.77
CA GLY A 348 10.09 23.63 26.69
C GLY A 348 8.61 23.90 26.46
N VAL A 349 8.25 25.16 26.60
CA VAL A 349 6.86 25.63 26.47
C VAL A 349 6.72 26.52 25.24
N VAL A 350 5.72 26.22 24.43
CA VAL A 350 5.27 27.06 23.31
C VAL A 350 4.00 27.77 23.73
N GLU A 351 4.07 29.09 23.83
CA GLU A 351 2.93 29.94 24.16
C GLU A 351 2.04 30.15 22.94
N ARG A 352 0.73 29.96 23.10
CA ARG A 352 -0.28 30.07 22.01
C ARG A 352 0.13 29.27 20.76
N PRO A 353 0.33 27.95 20.87
CA PRO A 353 0.77 27.13 19.77
C PRO A 353 -0.28 27.05 18.66
N HIS A 354 0.17 26.93 17.41
CA HIS A 354 -0.66 26.42 16.32
C HIS A 354 -0.73 24.90 16.44
N LEU A 355 -1.88 24.37 16.85
CA LEU A 355 -2.05 22.94 17.01
C LEU A 355 -2.32 22.27 15.66
N TRP A 356 -1.86 21.03 15.51
CA TRP A 356 -2.19 20.17 14.39
C TRP A 356 -3.55 19.51 14.63
N TYR A 357 -4.45 19.63 13.67
CA TYR A 357 -5.80 19.06 13.73
C TYR A 357 -6.07 18.14 12.55
N PRO A 358 -6.75 17.01 12.75
CA PRO A 358 -7.25 16.17 11.65
C PRO A 358 -8.53 16.76 11.03
N ILE A 359 -8.88 16.28 9.85
CA ILE A 359 -10.16 16.59 9.19
C ILE A 359 -11.33 16.22 10.10
N GLY A 360 -12.38 17.03 10.09
CA GLY A 360 -13.59 16.82 10.90
C GLY A 360 -13.49 17.29 12.34
N THR A 361 -12.47 18.09 12.67
CA THR A 361 -12.34 18.88 13.90
C THR A 361 -12.37 20.36 13.58
N SER A 362 -12.33 21.24 14.60
CA SER A 362 -12.49 22.70 14.41
C SER A 362 -11.27 23.38 13.78
N GLY A 363 -10.11 22.70 13.75
CA GLY A 363 -8.86 23.27 13.23
C GLY A 363 -8.43 22.68 11.89
N THR A 364 -7.22 23.04 11.48
CA THR A 364 -6.56 22.55 10.27
C THR A 364 -5.20 21.93 10.60
N PRO A 365 -4.65 21.04 9.78
CA PRO A 365 -3.31 20.51 10.00
C PRO A 365 -2.28 21.64 9.91
N TYR A 366 -1.52 21.82 10.99
CA TYR A 366 -0.46 22.81 11.06
C TYR A 366 0.86 22.14 11.41
N LEU A 367 1.87 22.37 10.58
CA LEU A 367 3.20 21.81 10.78
C LEU A 367 4.21 22.92 11.04
N TYR A 368 4.92 22.76 12.17
CA TYR A 368 6.16 23.47 12.43
C TYR A 368 7.29 22.78 11.69
N THR A 369 8.42 23.47 11.57
CA THR A 369 9.69 22.85 11.19
C THR A 369 10.58 22.77 12.42
N VAL A 370 11.00 21.55 12.78
CA VAL A 370 12.07 21.35 13.78
C VAL A 370 13.40 21.32 13.02
N GLU A 371 14.29 22.25 13.32
CA GLU A 371 15.61 22.34 12.74
C GLU A 371 16.66 22.10 13.84
N ASN A 372 17.53 21.12 13.63
CA ASN A 372 18.65 20.79 14.51
C ASN A 372 19.95 21.13 13.79
N GLU A 373 20.81 21.90 14.43
CA GLU A 373 22.12 22.28 13.94
C GLU A 373 23.21 21.79 14.90
N VAL A 374 24.18 21.03 14.39
CA VAL A 374 25.29 20.49 15.17
C VAL A 374 26.56 21.30 14.86
N TYR A 375 27.19 21.80 15.90
CA TYR A 375 28.43 22.54 15.81
C TYR A 375 29.57 21.84 16.57
N VAL A 376 30.74 21.84 15.98
CA VAL A 376 32.01 21.45 16.62
C VAL A 376 33.01 22.57 16.38
N ASP A 377 33.70 23.05 17.43
CA ASP A 377 34.64 24.16 17.39
C ASP A 377 34.06 25.39 16.69
N GLY A 378 32.78 25.68 16.93
CA GLY A 378 32.07 26.81 16.35
C GLY A 378 31.70 26.68 14.87
N ARG A 379 31.98 25.56 14.23
CA ARG A 379 31.64 25.27 12.84
C ARG A 379 30.39 24.37 12.76
N LEU A 380 29.45 24.72 11.89
CA LEU A 380 28.30 23.86 11.57
C LEU A 380 28.83 22.63 10.84
N VAL A 381 28.53 21.44 11.38
CA VAL A 381 28.99 20.14 10.85
C VAL A 381 27.85 19.27 10.36
N ASP A 382 26.65 19.41 10.94
CA ASP A 382 25.45 18.72 10.46
C ASP A 382 24.21 19.57 10.69
N ARG A 383 23.20 19.38 9.84
CA ARG A 383 21.87 19.99 9.96
C ARG A 383 20.80 18.99 9.58
N GLN A 384 19.77 18.89 10.40
CA GLN A 384 18.57 18.11 10.10
C GLN A 384 17.34 19.04 10.24
N SER A 385 16.42 18.91 9.30
CA SER A 385 15.15 19.65 9.31
C SER A 385 14.02 18.70 8.98
N ARG A 386 12.93 18.75 9.77
CA ARG A 386 11.73 17.96 9.48
C ARG A 386 10.45 18.68 9.92
N PRO A 387 9.34 18.48 9.22
CA PRO A 387 8.03 18.93 9.67
C PRO A 387 7.60 18.18 10.93
N TRP A 388 6.88 18.86 11.82
CA TRP A 388 6.33 18.29 13.05
C TRP A 388 5.11 19.06 13.53
N GLY A 389 4.06 18.36 13.98
CA GLY A 389 2.81 18.93 14.47
C GLY A 389 2.65 18.81 15.96
N ILE A 390 2.33 19.94 16.64
CA ILE A 390 1.97 19.94 18.06
C ILE A 390 0.51 19.49 18.19
N ARG A 391 0.27 18.39 18.86
CA ARG A 391 -1.07 17.87 19.15
C ARG A 391 -1.11 17.04 20.41
N GLN A 392 -2.27 16.91 21.01
CA GLN A 392 -2.54 15.98 22.09
C GLN A 392 -3.66 15.02 21.68
N ILE A 393 -3.41 13.72 21.79
CA ILE A 393 -4.43 12.69 21.61
C ILE A 393 -4.72 12.10 22.97
N THR A 394 -5.99 12.06 23.33
CA THR A 394 -6.49 11.39 24.54
C THR A 394 -7.65 10.48 24.17
N TRP A 395 -7.92 9.53 25.03
CA TRP A 395 -8.97 8.54 24.85
C TRP A 395 -9.77 8.41 26.15
N ASP A 396 -11.06 8.22 26.00
CA ASP A 396 -11.89 7.66 27.06
C ASP A 396 -12.33 6.24 26.67
N GLU A 397 -13.25 5.65 27.41
CA GLU A 397 -13.75 4.29 27.12
C GLU A 397 -14.55 4.18 25.80
N ASP A 398 -14.92 5.32 25.17
CA ASP A 398 -15.71 5.35 23.97
C ASP A 398 -14.99 5.96 22.78
N PHE A 399 -14.26 7.07 22.96
CA PHE A 399 -13.87 7.93 21.84
C PHE A 399 -12.41 8.39 21.90
N CYS A 400 -11.92 8.72 20.70
CA CYS A 400 -10.70 9.48 20.48
C CYS A 400 -10.96 10.98 20.60
N TYR A 401 -10.05 11.70 21.25
CA TYR A 401 -10.05 13.17 21.30
C TYR A 401 -8.71 13.70 20.79
N VAL A 402 -8.76 14.65 19.90
CA VAL A 402 -7.58 15.38 19.42
C VAL A 402 -7.67 16.82 19.89
N ASN A 403 -6.68 17.27 20.67
CA ASN A 403 -6.66 18.61 21.27
C ASN A 403 -7.91 18.91 22.12
N GLY A 404 -8.47 17.89 22.77
CA GLY A 404 -9.69 17.99 23.57
C GLY A 404 -11.00 17.95 22.77
N GLU A 405 -10.94 17.85 21.45
CA GLU A 405 -12.12 17.74 20.59
C GLU A 405 -12.38 16.29 20.21
N LYS A 406 -13.63 15.85 20.36
CA LYS A 406 -14.04 14.49 19.95
C LYS A 406 -13.79 14.28 18.46
N CYS A 407 -13.08 13.21 18.13
CA CYS A 407 -12.74 12.85 16.77
C CYS A 407 -13.27 11.44 16.48
N PHE A 408 -14.35 11.33 15.69
CA PHE A 408 -14.82 10.05 15.18
C PHE A 408 -13.93 9.63 14.01
N LEU A 409 -13.24 8.49 14.16
CA LEU A 409 -12.29 7.99 13.17
C LEU A 409 -13.06 7.39 11.98
N ARG A 410 -13.09 8.09 10.84
CA ARG A 410 -13.79 7.62 9.65
C ARG A 410 -12.90 7.66 8.42
N GLY A 411 -12.95 6.62 7.62
CA GLY A 411 -12.10 6.57 6.43
C GLY A 411 -12.06 5.23 5.74
N PHE A 412 -10.89 4.90 5.25
CA PHE A 412 -10.72 3.78 4.34
C PHE A 412 -9.54 2.88 4.73
N GLY A 413 -9.70 1.59 4.40
CA GLY A 413 -8.58 0.68 4.24
C GLY A 413 -7.78 1.00 2.98
N TYR A 414 -6.52 0.55 2.91
CA TYR A 414 -5.63 0.84 1.81
C TYR A 414 -4.58 -0.25 1.57
N ARG A 415 -4.11 -0.38 0.33
CA ARG A 415 -3.03 -1.29 -0.06
C ARG A 415 -1.92 -0.53 -0.79
N ASN A 416 -0.68 -1.01 -0.66
CA ASN A 416 0.51 -0.39 -1.24
C ASN A 416 0.76 -0.84 -2.70
N ASN A 417 -0.27 -0.85 -3.56
CA ASN A 417 -0.11 -1.23 -4.96
C ASN A 417 -1.01 -0.43 -5.91
N TYR A 418 -0.69 -0.50 -7.20
CA TYR A 418 -1.48 0.11 -8.26
C TYR A 418 -1.47 -0.78 -9.51
N PRO A 419 -2.61 -0.88 -10.26
CA PRO A 419 -2.67 -1.65 -11.50
C PRO A 419 -1.57 -1.29 -12.48
N GLY A 420 -0.87 -2.28 -13.03
CA GLY A 420 0.21 -2.10 -13.98
C GLY A 420 1.55 -1.62 -13.41
N LEU A 421 1.56 -1.13 -12.15
CA LEU A 421 2.76 -0.58 -11.52
C LEU A 421 3.28 -1.44 -10.35
N GLY A 422 2.50 -2.43 -9.91
CA GLY A 422 2.85 -3.24 -8.75
C GLY A 422 2.97 -2.41 -7.48
N ALA A 423 4.01 -2.66 -6.69
CA ALA A 423 4.34 -1.87 -5.50
C ALA A 423 5.25 -0.66 -5.81
N ALA A 424 5.87 -0.59 -7.01
CA ALA A 424 6.74 0.51 -7.41
C ALA A 424 5.92 1.68 -7.99
N VAL A 425 5.13 2.32 -7.15
CA VAL A 425 4.18 3.37 -7.52
C VAL A 425 4.81 4.76 -7.28
N PRO A 426 4.75 5.69 -8.26
CA PRO A 426 5.28 7.03 -8.06
C PRO A 426 4.63 7.80 -6.91
N THR A 427 5.39 8.64 -6.23
CA THR A 427 4.96 9.48 -5.11
C THR A 427 3.65 10.22 -5.37
N ALA A 428 3.46 10.78 -6.57
CA ALA A 428 2.26 11.53 -6.94
C ALA A 428 0.95 10.73 -6.80
N PHE A 429 1.00 9.42 -7.01
CA PHE A 429 -0.17 8.55 -6.89
C PHE A 429 -0.62 8.39 -5.44
N TRP A 430 0.35 8.21 -4.51
CA TRP A 430 0.07 8.13 -3.08
C TRP A 430 -0.56 9.41 -2.56
N TRP A 431 0.03 10.55 -2.93
CA TRP A 431 -0.52 11.85 -2.57
C TRP A 431 -1.91 12.07 -3.13
N ASN A 432 -2.17 11.62 -4.37
CA ASN A 432 -3.47 11.76 -5.02
C ASN A 432 -4.54 10.91 -4.32
N ASP A 433 -4.22 9.69 -3.87
CA ASP A 433 -5.14 8.85 -3.11
C ASP A 433 -5.43 9.44 -1.72
N VAL A 434 -4.43 9.98 -1.02
CA VAL A 434 -4.63 10.68 0.25
C VAL A 434 -5.48 11.96 0.05
N ALA A 435 -5.26 12.71 -1.03
CA ALA A 435 -6.08 13.87 -1.40
C ALA A 435 -7.55 13.49 -1.66
N ARG A 436 -7.81 12.32 -2.28
CA ARG A 436 -9.17 11.80 -2.47
C ARG A 436 -9.85 11.49 -1.14
N ILE A 437 -9.13 10.88 -0.19
CA ILE A 437 -9.66 10.62 1.16
C ILE A 437 -10.00 11.94 1.85
N ALA A 438 -9.10 12.93 1.81
CA ALA A 438 -9.32 14.25 2.39
C ALA A 438 -10.55 14.95 1.77
N ARG A 439 -10.66 14.92 0.44
CA ARG A 439 -11.79 15.53 -0.28
C ARG A 439 -13.11 14.87 0.06
N CYS A 440 -13.11 13.57 0.30
CA CYS A 440 -14.27 12.82 0.73
C CYS A 440 -14.71 13.14 2.17
N GLY A 441 -13.89 13.85 2.95
CA GLY A 441 -14.13 14.12 4.36
C GLY A 441 -13.67 13.00 5.29
N GLY A 442 -12.95 12.01 4.76
CA GLY A 442 -12.29 10.98 5.55
C GLY A 442 -11.13 11.57 6.35
N ASN A 443 -10.98 11.15 7.60
CA ASN A 443 -9.92 11.60 8.49
C ASN A 443 -9.00 10.48 8.97
N THR A 444 -9.23 9.25 8.53
CA THR A 444 -8.46 8.10 8.99
C THR A 444 -8.12 7.17 7.82
N LEU A 445 -6.90 6.66 7.82
CA LEU A 445 -6.41 5.67 6.88
C LEU A 445 -5.82 4.49 7.65
N ARG A 446 -6.24 3.27 7.30
CA ARG A 446 -5.68 2.03 7.81
C ARG A 446 -5.03 1.27 6.65
N VAL A 447 -3.73 1.10 6.68
CA VAL A 447 -3.02 0.36 5.63
C VAL A 447 -2.88 -1.11 6.05
N GLY A 448 -3.41 -1.97 5.26
CA GLY A 448 -3.38 -3.40 5.57
C GLY A 448 -2.37 -4.17 4.72
N HIS A 449 -1.57 -5.07 5.29
CA HIS A 449 -1.34 -5.21 6.73
C HIS A 449 0.16 -5.05 6.97
N GLN A 450 0.68 -3.93 6.51
CA GLN A 450 2.08 -3.52 6.60
C GLN A 450 2.12 -1.99 6.77
N PRO A 451 3.22 -1.41 7.25
CA PRO A 451 3.34 0.04 7.28
C PRO A 451 3.11 0.65 5.90
N PRO A 452 2.46 1.81 5.81
CA PRO A 452 2.43 2.56 4.56
C PRO A 452 3.83 3.03 4.16
N PHE A 453 4.02 3.34 2.88
CA PHE A 453 5.25 3.96 2.41
C PHE A 453 5.46 5.36 3.00
N PRO A 454 6.72 5.84 3.15
CA PRO A 454 7.02 7.13 3.78
C PRO A 454 6.24 8.32 3.22
N GLU A 455 5.98 8.33 1.91
CA GLU A 455 5.20 9.37 1.23
C GLU A 455 3.77 9.49 1.73
N VAL A 456 3.18 8.37 2.15
CA VAL A 456 1.81 8.35 2.71
C VAL A 456 1.78 9.04 4.07
N PHE A 457 2.82 8.86 4.91
CA PHE A 457 2.93 9.58 6.18
C PHE A 457 3.04 11.09 5.96
N GLU A 458 3.89 11.53 5.03
CA GLU A 458 4.02 12.95 4.73
C GLU A 458 2.71 13.54 4.22
N ALA A 459 2.03 12.85 3.31
CA ALA A 459 0.75 13.29 2.80
C ALA A 459 -0.31 13.38 3.92
N CYS A 460 -0.39 12.37 4.79
CA CYS A 460 -1.33 12.36 5.91
C CYS A 460 -1.05 13.46 6.93
N ASP A 461 0.23 13.72 7.25
CA ASP A 461 0.62 14.85 8.11
C ASP A 461 0.12 16.20 7.56
N ARG A 462 0.17 16.40 6.24
CA ARG A 462 -0.20 17.66 5.58
C ARG A 462 -1.69 17.79 5.29
N TYR A 463 -2.39 16.69 5.02
CA TYR A 463 -3.84 16.70 4.80
C TYR A 463 -4.66 16.60 6.09
N GLY A 464 -4.04 16.25 7.22
CA GLY A 464 -4.76 16.04 8.48
C GLY A 464 -5.51 14.70 8.52
N ILE A 465 -4.90 13.66 8.02
CA ILE A 465 -5.44 12.30 8.07
C ILE A 465 -4.70 11.49 9.13
N LEU A 466 -5.43 10.85 10.03
CA LEU A 466 -4.89 10.00 11.08
C LEU A 466 -4.53 8.63 10.49
N LEU A 467 -3.38 8.08 10.87
CA LEU A 467 -2.91 6.78 10.44
C LEU A 467 -3.01 5.74 11.55
N VAL A 468 -3.65 4.63 11.24
CA VAL A 468 -3.51 3.36 11.95
C VAL A 468 -2.36 2.61 11.29
N VAL A 469 -1.27 2.47 12.00
CA VAL A 469 -0.03 1.91 11.45
C VAL A 469 0.11 0.46 11.87
N ASN A 470 -0.06 -0.45 10.91
CA ASN A 470 0.16 -1.87 11.11
C ASN A 470 1.67 -2.17 11.14
N SER A 471 2.10 -2.98 12.07
CA SER A 471 3.49 -3.39 12.25
C SER A 471 3.78 -4.80 11.71
N GLY A 472 3.20 -5.13 10.56
CA GLY A 472 3.41 -6.39 9.85
C GLY A 472 2.18 -7.29 9.85
N ASP A 473 2.06 -8.06 8.78
CA ASP A 473 0.97 -9.01 8.61
C ASP A 473 1.27 -10.30 9.34
N ASN A 474 0.71 -10.42 10.52
CA ASN A 474 0.76 -11.62 11.34
C ASN A 474 -0.68 -12.04 11.65
N GLU A 475 -1.46 -12.39 10.61
CA GLU A 475 -2.82 -12.91 10.80
C GLU A 475 -2.84 -14.17 11.64
N TRP A 476 -1.70 -14.87 11.69
CA TRP A 476 -1.55 -16.16 12.35
C TRP A 476 -0.59 -16.04 13.53
N ALA A 477 -0.88 -16.76 14.60
CA ALA A 477 -0.06 -16.78 15.80
C ALA A 477 1.42 -17.08 15.49
N LEU A 478 2.31 -16.23 15.97
CA LEU A 478 3.74 -16.50 15.96
C LEU A 478 4.03 -17.61 16.99
N LYS A 479 4.56 -18.73 16.53
CA LYS A 479 4.66 -19.94 17.37
C LYS A 479 6.05 -20.17 17.99
N ASP A 480 7.06 -19.39 17.61
CA ASP A 480 8.42 -19.59 18.06
C ASP A 480 9.11 -18.29 18.49
N GLU A 481 10.14 -18.43 19.34
CA GLU A 481 10.91 -17.27 19.84
C GLU A 481 11.63 -16.47 18.74
N PRO A 482 12.17 -17.02 17.67
CA PRO A 482 12.70 -16.22 16.56
C PRO A 482 11.67 -15.26 15.97
N ALA A 483 10.46 -15.74 15.66
CA ALA A 483 9.39 -14.91 15.09
C ALA A 483 8.91 -13.83 16.07
N ILE A 484 8.78 -14.16 17.36
CA ILE A 484 8.44 -13.21 18.43
C ILE A 484 9.53 -12.15 18.58
N THR A 485 10.79 -12.53 18.58
CA THR A 485 11.92 -11.59 18.65
C THR A 485 11.92 -10.67 17.45
N TYR A 486 11.69 -11.21 16.25
CA TYR A 486 11.58 -10.43 15.02
C TYR A 486 10.41 -9.44 15.08
N LYS A 487 9.23 -9.87 15.56
CA LYS A 487 8.07 -8.97 15.77
C LYS A 487 8.42 -7.79 16.67
N ARG A 488 9.10 -8.05 17.81
CA ARG A 488 9.55 -6.97 18.72
C ARG A 488 10.53 -6.01 18.06
N GLU A 489 11.45 -6.53 17.25
CA GLU A 489 12.42 -5.71 16.53
C GLU A 489 11.71 -4.87 15.44
N TYR A 490 10.76 -5.46 14.73
CA TYR A 490 9.99 -4.77 13.72
C TYR A 490 9.08 -3.69 14.30
N ASP A 491 8.34 -3.97 15.38
CA ASP A 491 7.56 -2.98 16.11
C ASP A 491 8.43 -1.78 16.55
N ARG A 492 9.63 -2.06 17.12
CA ARG A 492 10.61 -1.03 17.45
C ARG A 492 10.96 -0.16 16.23
N ASP A 493 11.29 -0.80 15.12
CA ASP A 493 11.78 -0.10 13.92
C ASP A 493 10.68 0.78 13.30
N VAL A 494 9.46 0.28 13.23
CA VAL A 494 8.28 1.06 12.81
C VAL A 494 8.06 2.26 13.73
N MET A 495 8.09 2.06 15.06
CA MET A 495 7.88 3.13 16.03
C MET A 495 8.99 4.18 15.97
N VAL A 496 10.24 3.76 15.94
CA VAL A 496 11.39 4.70 15.87
C VAL A 496 11.33 5.54 14.60
N THR A 497 10.95 4.94 13.48
CA THR A 497 10.85 5.63 12.19
C THR A 497 9.73 6.68 12.19
N TYR A 498 8.54 6.33 12.72
CA TYR A 498 7.33 7.12 12.51
C TYR A 498 6.74 7.79 13.74
N ARG A 499 7.30 7.61 14.96
CA ARG A 499 6.81 8.24 16.21
C ARG A 499 6.78 9.77 16.18
N ASN A 500 7.56 10.38 15.29
CA ASN A 500 7.59 11.84 15.11
C ASN A 500 6.47 12.38 14.22
N ASN A 501 5.74 11.51 13.50
CA ASN A 501 4.67 11.94 12.60
C ASN A 501 3.37 12.23 13.38
N PRO A 502 2.81 13.43 13.28
CA PRO A 502 1.59 13.78 14.02
C PRO A 502 0.36 12.98 13.54
N CYS A 503 0.35 12.47 12.32
CA CYS A 503 -0.75 11.67 11.80
C CYS A 503 -0.90 10.31 12.48
N VAL A 504 0.15 9.73 13.07
CA VAL A 504 0.04 8.41 13.70
C VAL A 504 -0.81 8.48 14.95
N VAL A 505 -1.93 7.71 14.99
CA VAL A 505 -2.90 7.71 16.09
C VAL A 505 -2.90 6.39 16.86
N ILE A 506 -2.69 5.28 16.18
CA ILE A 506 -2.74 3.92 16.74
C ILE A 506 -1.60 3.11 16.15
N TRP A 507 -0.97 2.27 16.99
CA TRP A 507 -0.12 1.17 16.54
C TRP A 507 -0.94 -0.11 16.48
N GLU A 508 -1.14 -0.66 15.30
CA GLU A 508 -1.83 -1.94 15.10
C GLU A 508 -0.83 -3.08 15.18
N SER A 509 -1.02 -3.98 16.15
CA SER A 509 -0.05 -5.06 16.37
C SER A 509 -0.08 -6.11 15.27
N ASN A 510 -1.28 -6.43 14.78
CA ASN A 510 -1.51 -7.44 13.75
C ASN A 510 -2.95 -7.38 13.25
N ASN A 511 -3.21 -8.07 12.15
CA ASN A 511 -4.55 -8.30 11.60
C ASN A 511 -5.08 -9.64 12.12
N GLY A 512 -6.26 -9.66 12.72
CA GLY A 512 -6.90 -10.87 13.28
C GLY A 512 -6.54 -11.18 14.74
N LEU A 513 -7.17 -12.21 15.29
CA LEU A 513 -6.91 -12.75 16.63
C LEU A 513 -5.58 -13.51 16.62
N ALA A 514 -4.52 -12.85 16.99
CA ALA A 514 -3.26 -13.52 17.14
C ALA A 514 -3.00 -13.89 18.61
N TYR A 515 -3.24 -15.14 18.91
CA TYR A 515 -2.99 -15.76 20.19
C TYR A 515 -2.02 -16.93 20.02
N ASP A 516 -0.87 -16.87 20.63
CA ASP A 516 0.18 -17.89 20.51
C ASP A 516 0.05 -19.04 21.53
N GLY A 517 -1.10 -19.16 22.18
CA GLY A 517 -1.39 -20.18 23.20
C GLY A 517 -0.92 -19.81 24.61
N GLU A 518 0.05 -18.91 24.76
CA GLU A 518 0.55 -18.46 26.06
C GLU A 518 0.58 -16.93 26.21
N LYS A 519 0.76 -16.17 25.11
CA LYS A 519 0.80 -14.72 25.13
C LYS A 519 0.03 -14.10 23.96
N TYR A 520 -0.55 -12.98 24.24
CA TYR A 520 -1.30 -12.15 23.35
C TYR A 520 -0.37 -11.19 22.58
N LEU A 521 -0.36 -11.21 21.25
CA LEU A 521 0.58 -10.43 20.44
C LEU A 521 0.60 -8.93 20.74
N PRO A 522 -0.54 -8.25 20.99
CA PRO A 522 -0.51 -6.85 21.40
C PRO A 522 0.35 -6.56 22.63
N SER A 523 0.58 -7.54 23.53
CA SER A 523 1.47 -7.36 24.69
C SER A 523 2.90 -7.04 24.26
N TYR A 524 3.39 -7.69 23.21
CA TYR A 524 4.74 -7.43 22.68
C TYR A 524 4.84 -6.02 22.09
N THR A 525 3.81 -5.61 21.33
CA THR A 525 3.74 -4.25 20.77
C THR A 525 3.65 -3.20 21.88
N LEU A 526 2.88 -3.43 22.96
CA LEU A 526 2.82 -2.58 24.15
C LEU A 526 4.16 -2.44 24.87
N GLU A 527 4.93 -3.52 24.98
CA GLU A 527 6.30 -3.46 25.52
C GLU A 527 7.15 -2.48 24.70
N GLN A 528 7.00 -2.50 23.37
CA GLN A 528 7.74 -1.59 22.48
C GLN A 528 7.23 -0.15 22.57
N VAL A 529 5.94 0.09 22.72
CA VAL A 529 5.38 1.45 22.98
C VAL A 529 5.97 2.04 24.25
N LYS A 530 5.95 1.31 25.35
CA LYS A 530 6.51 1.75 26.65
C LYS A 530 8.00 2.11 26.54
N LYS A 531 8.72 1.48 25.62
CA LYS A 531 10.16 1.66 25.43
C LYS A 531 10.52 2.72 24.40
N TRP A 532 9.76 2.84 23.32
CA TRP A 532 10.13 3.62 22.15
C TRP A 532 9.19 4.78 21.82
N ASP A 533 7.94 4.77 22.32
CA ASP A 533 6.94 5.82 22.09
C ASP A 533 6.42 6.42 23.43
N TYR A 534 7.31 6.64 24.39
CA TYR A 534 6.98 6.94 25.79
C TYR A 534 6.70 8.42 26.10
N ILE A 535 7.01 9.38 25.21
CA ILE A 535 6.73 10.81 25.47
C ILE A 535 5.22 11.10 25.36
N GLN A 536 4.58 10.55 24.33
CA GLN A 536 3.14 10.60 24.13
C GLN A 536 2.68 9.22 23.64
N PRO A 537 2.56 8.22 24.53
CA PRO A 537 2.27 6.84 24.15
C PRO A 537 0.97 6.75 23.37
N ARG A 538 1.01 6.14 22.20
CA ARG A 538 -0.18 5.82 21.41
C ARG A 538 -0.75 4.49 21.87
N LEU A 539 -2.09 4.34 21.73
CA LEU A 539 -2.73 3.07 22.03
C LEU A 539 -2.32 1.99 21.04
N VAL A 540 -2.34 0.76 21.50
CA VAL A 540 -2.17 -0.42 20.66
C VAL A 540 -3.52 -0.98 20.27
N GLN A 541 -3.70 -1.30 18.98
CA GLN A 541 -4.90 -1.95 18.48
C GLN A 541 -4.71 -3.43 18.33
N ASN A 542 -5.74 -4.17 18.72
CA ASN A 542 -5.99 -5.54 18.30
C ASN A 542 -7.31 -5.63 17.54
N ARG A 543 -7.38 -6.50 16.52
CA ARG A 543 -8.61 -6.82 15.80
C ARG A 543 -9.26 -8.10 16.36
N ASP A 544 -10.62 -8.14 16.30
CA ASP A 544 -11.46 -9.27 16.64
C ASP A 544 -11.52 -9.71 18.11
N GLY A 545 -11.44 -8.76 19.03
CA GLY A 545 -11.89 -8.95 20.40
C GLY A 545 -10.81 -9.13 21.47
N TYR A 546 -11.25 -9.38 22.68
CA TYR A 546 -10.40 -9.68 23.82
C TYR A 546 -10.17 -11.17 24.00
N PRO A 547 -8.94 -11.61 24.24
CA PRO A 547 -8.75 -12.91 24.87
C PRO A 547 -9.29 -12.87 26.30
N PRO A 548 -9.82 -14.00 26.83
CA PRO A 548 -10.40 -14.09 28.17
C PRO A 548 -9.45 -13.67 29.31
N GLU A 549 -8.17 -13.69 29.06
CA GLU A 549 -7.09 -13.50 30.04
C GLU A 549 -6.38 -12.12 29.94
N TRP A 550 -6.90 -11.21 29.10
CA TRP A 550 -6.32 -9.88 28.94
C TRP A 550 -6.47 -9.04 30.19
N ASP A 551 -5.39 -8.41 30.62
CA ASP A 551 -5.44 -7.42 31.69
C ASP A 551 -6.18 -6.17 31.20
N LYS A 552 -7.39 -5.97 31.71
CA LYS A 552 -8.26 -4.83 31.36
C LYS A 552 -7.68 -3.46 31.75
N ASP A 553 -6.61 -3.44 32.56
CA ASP A 553 -5.94 -2.20 32.94
C ASP A 553 -4.91 -1.72 31.87
N GLU A 554 -4.65 -2.52 30.83
CA GLU A 554 -3.76 -2.12 29.73
C GLU A 554 -4.53 -1.32 28.67
N PRO A 555 -4.04 -0.13 28.25
CA PRO A 555 -4.74 0.75 27.32
C PRO A 555 -4.66 0.25 25.87
N VAL A 556 -5.73 -0.35 25.39
CA VAL A 556 -5.84 -0.85 24.02
C VAL A 556 -7.09 -0.34 23.32
N VAL A 557 -7.08 -0.35 22.01
CA VAL A 557 -8.25 -0.14 21.15
C VAL A 557 -8.68 -1.48 20.56
N ILE A 558 -9.96 -1.79 20.62
CA ILE A 558 -10.49 -3.04 20.08
C ILE A 558 -11.06 -2.81 18.69
N GLY A 559 -10.45 -3.45 17.70
CA GLY A 559 -10.91 -3.46 16.33
C GLY A 559 -11.87 -4.63 16.06
N TYR A 560 -12.82 -4.43 15.17
CA TYR A 560 -13.74 -5.47 14.68
C TYR A 560 -13.77 -5.51 13.16
N THR A 561 -14.18 -6.66 12.65
CA THR A 561 -14.43 -6.87 11.23
C THR A 561 -15.92 -7.04 11.00
N ASN A 562 -16.54 -6.22 10.14
CA ASN A 562 -17.95 -6.24 9.75
C ASN A 562 -18.98 -6.12 10.89
N ARG A 563 -18.81 -6.88 11.96
CA ARG A 563 -19.69 -6.84 13.15
C ARG A 563 -19.03 -6.03 14.25
N TYR A 564 -19.75 -5.05 14.74
CA TYR A 564 -19.29 -4.22 15.83
C TYR A 564 -20.06 -4.55 17.11
N GLU A 565 -19.32 -4.77 18.17
CA GLU A 565 -19.83 -4.88 19.53
C GLU A 565 -19.05 -3.94 20.44
N LYS A 566 -19.78 -3.16 21.27
CA LYS A 566 -19.15 -2.28 22.24
C LYS A 566 -18.46 -3.11 23.34
N VAL A 567 -17.22 -2.78 23.61
CA VAL A 567 -16.46 -3.34 24.74
C VAL A 567 -16.47 -2.33 25.87
N GLU A 568 -16.92 -2.76 27.07
CA GLU A 568 -16.89 -1.91 28.25
C GLU A 568 -15.47 -1.66 28.72
N GLY A 569 -15.16 -0.41 29.03
CA GLY A 569 -13.88 0.03 29.56
C GLY A 569 -12.78 0.21 28.51
N SER A 570 -13.09 0.03 27.20
CA SER A 570 -12.12 0.28 26.13
C SER A 570 -12.76 0.90 24.90
N PRO A 571 -12.08 1.84 24.25
CA PRO A 571 -12.53 2.33 22.94
C PRO A 571 -12.54 1.17 21.94
N SER A 572 -13.61 1.10 21.15
CA SER A 572 -13.78 0.03 20.18
C SER A 572 -14.44 0.53 18.91
N TRP A 573 -14.09 -0.07 17.76
CA TRP A 573 -14.55 0.38 16.47
C TRP A 573 -14.51 -0.71 15.40
N ASN A 574 -15.10 -0.41 14.26
CA ASN A 574 -15.07 -1.29 13.11
C ASN A 574 -13.91 -0.88 12.18
N THR A 575 -12.86 -1.67 12.16
CA THR A 575 -11.61 -1.34 11.45
C THR A 575 -11.55 -1.86 10.04
N GLU A 576 -12.55 -2.72 9.66
CA GLU A 576 -12.54 -3.39 8.36
C GLU A 576 -13.96 -3.79 7.97
N VAL A 577 -14.70 -2.86 7.33
CA VAL A 577 -16.06 -3.14 6.85
C VAL A 577 -16.02 -3.42 5.36
N TYR A 578 -16.26 -4.67 4.99
CA TYR A 578 -16.32 -5.13 3.59
C TYR A 578 -17.67 -5.82 3.25
N GLY A 579 -18.71 -5.55 4.02
CA GLY A 579 -20.08 -5.99 3.78
C GLY A 579 -20.54 -7.15 4.65
N THR A 580 -21.86 -7.30 4.75
CA THR A 580 -22.50 -8.26 5.64
C THR A 580 -22.69 -9.65 5.06
N ASN A 581 -22.42 -9.85 3.76
CA ASN A 581 -22.72 -11.08 3.06
C ASN A 581 -21.47 -11.76 2.47
N TRP A 582 -20.74 -12.47 3.30
CA TRP A 582 -19.75 -13.45 2.87
C TRP A 582 -20.32 -14.62 2.06
N SER A 583 -21.62 -14.76 2.02
CA SER A 583 -22.32 -15.93 1.49
C SER A 583 -22.56 -15.93 -0.02
N GLY A 584 -21.76 -15.20 -0.79
CA GLY A 584 -21.75 -15.37 -2.25
C GLY A 584 -22.83 -14.63 -3.02
N LEU A 585 -23.33 -13.51 -2.49
CA LEU A 585 -24.28 -12.67 -3.21
C LEU A 585 -23.60 -11.63 -4.11
N PRO A 586 -24.32 -11.15 -5.15
CA PRO A 586 -23.80 -10.30 -6.22
C PRO A 586 -23.20 -8.94 -5.82
N SER A 587 -23.29 -8.56 -4.56
CA SER A 587 -22.70 -7.31 -4.02
C SER A 587 -21.21 -7.12 -4.31
N TRP A 588 -20.52 -8.19 -4.63
CA TRP A 588 -19.08 -8.21 -4.94
C TRP A 588 -18.75 -7.82 -6.37
N CYS A 589 -19.74 -7.83 -7.25
CA CYS A 589 -19.61 -7.56 -8.67
C CYS A 589 -20.43 -6.33 -9.09
N ILE A 590 -20.51 -5.33 -8.24
CA ILE A 590 -21.24 -4.11 -8.56
C ILE A 590 -20.49 -3.39 -9.66
N ALA A 591 -20.97 -3.60 -10.87
CA ALA A 591 -20.62 -2.76 -11.96
C ALA A 591 -21.25 -1.38 -11.72
N ARG A 592 -20.47 -0.30 -11.90
CA ARG A 592 -20.98 1.07 -11.77
C ARG A 592 -22.13 1.38 -12.75
N PHE A 593 -22.40 0.50 -13.68
CA PHE A 593 -23.55 0.55 -14.60
C PHE A 593 -24.75 -0.27 -14.14
N ASP A 594 -24.64 -1.03 -13.05
CA ASP A 594 -25.78 -1.72 -12.39
C ASP A 594 -26.24 -0.86 -11.21
N TYR A 595 -27.09 0.10 -11.50
CA TYR A 595 -27.51 1.11 -10.52
C TYR A 595 -28.25 0.53 -9.32
N ASP A 596 -29.11 -0.46 -9.51
CA ASP A 596 -29.90 -1.01 -8.40
C ASP A 596 -29.00 -1.72 -7.38
N ASN A 597 -28.07 -2.53 -7.86
CA ASN A 597 -27.08 -3.18 -6.99
C ASN A 597 -26.11 -2.14 -6.37
N GLU A 598 -25.66 -1.15 -7.14
CA GLU A 598 -24.78 -0.10 -6.63
C GLU A 598 -25.45 0.72 -5.52
N LYS A 599 -26.74 1.02 -5.70
CA LYS A 599 -27.56 1.73 -4.71
C LYS A 599 -27.72 0.91 -3.43
N GLU A 600 -28.16 -0.33 -3.54
CA GLU A 600 -28.38 -1.24 -2.41
C GLU A 600 -27.09 -1.40 -1.61
N PHE A 601 -25.98 -1.71 -2.28
CA PHE A 601 -24.66 -1.77 -1.70
C PHE A 601 -24.29 -0.49 -0.95
N SER A 602 -24.43 0.67 -1.62
CA SER A 602 -24.03 1.95 -1.01
C SER A 602 -24.85 2.26 0.24
N MET A 603 -26.14 1.91 0.23
CA MET A 603 -27.03 2.12 1.37
C MET A 603 -26.68 1.22 2.55
N ASP A 604 -26.34 -0.05 2.32
CA ASP A 604 -25.87 -0.97 3.38
C ASP A 604 -24.66 -0.41 4.13
N TYR A 605 -23.70 0.19 3.41
CA TYR A 605 -22.53 0.80 4.05
C TYR A 605 -22.86 2.09 4.80
N VAL A 606 -23.74 2.92 4.26
CA VAL A 606 -24.19 4.14 4.93
C VAL A 606 -24.94 3.81 6.21
N GLU A 607 -25.83 2.83 6.17
CA GLU A 607 -26.57 2.37 7.36
C GLU A 607 -25.64 1.76 8.39
N ASN A 608 -24.71 0.88 7.98
CA ASN A 608 -23.72 0.30 8.86
C ASN A 608 -22.85 1.38 9.53
N TYR A 609 -22.44 2.42 8.80
CA TYR A 609 -21.72 3.57 9.38
C TYR A 609 -22.50 4.21 10.52
N PHE A 610 -23.79 4.53 10.31
CA PHE A 610 -24.62 5.13 11.35
C PHE A 610 -24.93 4.16 12.49
N ASP A 611 -25.12 2.86 12.23
CA ASP A 611 -25.28 1.84 13.27
C ASP A 611 -24.09 1.78 14.22
N ASN A 612 -22.87 1.90 13.68
CA ASN A 612 -21.66 1.95 14.50
C ASN A 612 -21.60 3.23 15.37
N MET A 613 -22.02 4.38 14.81
CA MET A 613 -22.11 5.61 15.59
C MET A 613 -23.12 5.51 16.73
N ASP A 614 -24.30 4.95 16.47
CA ASP A 614 -25.36 4.75 17.47
C ASP A 614 -24.92 3.81 18.59
N LYS A 615 -24.09 2.83 18.26
CA LYS A 615 -23.48 1.89 19.22
C LYS A 615 -22.24 2.45 19.92
N ARG A 616 -21.96 3.74 19.79
CA ARG A 616 -20.82 4.43 20.41
C ARG A 616 -19.45 3.87 19.99
N ALA A 617 -19.31 3.44 18.74
CA ALA A 617 -18.00 3.14 18.18
C ALA A 617 -17.11 4.39 18.14
N CYS A 618 -15.81 4.26 18.38
CA CYS A 618 -14.88 5.38 18.21
C CYS A 618 -14.56 5.67 16.73
N GLY A 619 -14.94 4.78 15.82
CA GLY A 619 -14.72 4.97 14.39
C GLY A 619 -15.27 3.86 13.50
N TRP A 620 -15.04 4.03 12.20
CA TRP A 620 -15.51 3.15 11.15
C TRP A 620 -14.61 3.26 9.90
N ILE A 621 -14.15 2.13 9.37
CA ILE A 621 -13.30 2.05 8.19
C ILE A 621 -13.98 1.20 7.12
N ASN A 622 -14.24 1.78 5.96
CA ASN A 622 -14.61 1.02 4.77
C ASN A 622 -13.39 0.27 4.23
N TRP A 623 -13.51 -1.01 4.01
CA TRP A 623 -12.50 -1.82 3.37
C TRP A 623 -12.86 -2.05 1.91
N MET A 624 -12.33 -1.21 0.97
CA MET A 624 -11.37 -0.13 1.21
C MET A 624 -11.58 1.05 0.25
N LEU A 625 -10.61 1.99 0.13
CA LEU A 625 -10.71 3.13 -0.78
C LEU A 625 -10.89 2.66 -2.22
N ALA A 626 -10.01 1.80 -2.68
CA ALA A 626 -10.01 1.30 -4.05
C ALA A 626 -9.77 -0.21 -4.09
N GLU A 627 -10.41 -0.86 -5.02
CA GLU A 627 -10.23 -2.28 -5.27
C GLU A 627 -8.79 -2.59 -5.62
N THR A 628 -8.28 -3.70 -5.09
CA THR A 628 -6.97 -4.22 -5.43
C THR A 628 -7.10 -5.60 -6.01
N TYR A 629 -6.29 -5.88 -7.00
CA TYR A 629 -6.12 -7.21 -7.51
C TYR A 629 -5.34 -8.06 -6.50
N GLY A 630 -5.72 -9.32 -6.35
CA GLY A 630 -5.11 -10.22 -5.37
C GLY A 630 -5.84 -10.31 -4.03
N GLU A 631 -6.65 -9.32 -3.64
CA GLU A 631 -7.58 -9.44 -2.53
C GLU A 631 -8.99 -9.70 -3.07
N GLY A 632 -9.21 -10.88 -3.61
CA GLY A 632 -10.47 -11.26 -4.21
C GLY A 632 -10.89 -12.65 -3.80
N TYR A 633 -12.18 -12.85 -3.67
CA TYR A 633 -12.76 -14.16 -3.47
C TYR A 633 -13.31 -14.67 -4.80
N THR A 634 -13.18 -15.96 -5.02
CA THR A 634 -13.78 -16.59 -6.20
C THR A 634 -15.31 -16.50 -6.10
N ILE A 635 -15.91 -15.78 -7.02
CA ILE A 635 -17.37 -15.74 -7.15
C ILE A 635 -17.79 -16.58 -8.34
N TYR A 636 -18.78 -17.43 -8.12
CA TYR A 636 -19.43 -18.19 -9.16
C TYR A 636 -20.71 -17.46 -9.57
N LEU A 637 -20.66 -16.71 -10.67
CA LEU A 637 -21.83 -16.14 -11.30
C LEU A 637 -22.25 -17.02 -12.47
N ASN A 638 -23.49 -17.52 -12.43
CA ASN A 638 -24.08 -18.34 -13.52
C ASN A 638 -23.20 -19.53 -13.94
N GLY A 639 -22.50 -20.16 -12.99
CA GLY A 639 -21.64 -21.32 -13.27
C GLY A 639 -20.26 -20.96 -13.86
N MET A 640 -19.97 -19.68 -14.06
CA MET A 640 -18.64 -19.22 -14.44
C MET A 640 -17.83 -18.79 -13.21
N ARG A 641 -16.60 -19.25 -13.16
CA ARG A 641 -15.65 -18.83 -12.13
C ARG A 641 -15.19 -17.41 -12.41
N ASN A 642 -15.49 -16.51 -11.51
CA ASN A 642 -15.13 -15.11 -11.63
C ASN A 642 -14.31 -14.67 -10.42
N GLN A 643 -13.09 -14.31 -10.64
CA GLN A 643 -12.27 -13.73 -9.60
C GLN A 643 -12.25 -12.24 -9.77
N LYS A 644 -12.56 -11.55 -8.71
CA LYS A 644 -12.49 -10.11 -8.67
C LYS A 644 -11.98 -9.63 -7.33
N SER A 645 -11.43 -8.45 -7.37
CA SER A 645 -11.17 -7.66 -6.19
C SER A 645 -12.43 -7.56 -5.31
N LEU A 646 -12.23 -7.25 -4.04
CA LEU A 646 -13.33 -6.95 -3.13
C LEU A 646 -14.19 -5.83 -3.71
N GLY A 647 -15.41 -6.14 -4.12
CA GLY A 647 -16.38 -5.15 -4.60
C GLY A 647 -16.82 -4.13 -3.54
N SER A 648 -16.36 -4.30 -2.30
CA SER A 648 -16.69 -3.48 -1.13
C SER A 648 -16.07 -2.08 -1.12
N CYS A 649 -15.21 -1.76 -2.09
CA CYS A 649 -14.45 -0.52 -2.10
C CYS A 649 -15.28 0.67 -2.58
N ALA A 650 -14.93 1.87 -2.09
CA ALA A 650 -15.60 3.10 -2.49
C ALA A 650 -15.24 3.55 -3.92
N MET A 651 -14.10 3.08 -4.43
CA MET A 651 -13.67 3.27 -5.82
C MET A 651 -13.35 1.92 -6.45
N ASP A 652 -13.39 1.83 -7.77
CA ASP A 652 -12.85 0.66 -8.47
C ASP A 652 -11.32 0.68 -8.49
N GLY A 653 -10.70 -0.39 -8.98
CA GLY A 653 -9.25 -0.50 -8.98
C GLY A 653 -8.56 0.54 -9.85
N ASN A 654 -9.23 1.08 -10.84
CA ASN A 654 -8.77 2.20 -11.67
C ASN A 654 -9.01 3.57 -11.01
N ARG A 655 -9.46 3.62 -9.75
CA ARG A 655 -9.78 4.83 -8.98
C ARG A 655 -10.94 5.66 -9.57
N PHE A 656 -11.87 5.04 -10.30
CA PHE A 656 -13.13 5.69 -10.60
C PHE A 656 -14.07 5.63 -9.40
N PRO A 657 -14.66 6.76 -8.98
CA PRO A 657 -15.54 6.80 -7.82
C PRO A 657 -16.84 6.03 -8.10
N LYS A 658 -17.21 5.14 -7.18
CA LYS A 658 -18.53 4.55 -7.10
C LYS A 658 -19.51 5.49 -6.40
N LEU A 659 -20.80 5.15 -6.42
CA LEU A 659 -21.84 5.93 -5.74
C LEU A 659 -21.53 6.11 -4.24
N LEU A 660 -21.03 5.08 -3.56
CA LEU A 660 -20.64 5.13 -2.15
C LEU A 660 -19.65 6.27 -1.84
N TYR A 661 -18.59 6.42 -2.65
CA TYR A 661 -17.63 7.50 -2.49
C TYR A 661 -18.31 8.88 -2.62
N ARG A 662 -19.18 9.04 -3.62
CA ARG A 662 -19.91 10.28 -3.87
C ARG A 662 -20.89 10.62 -2.75
N ILE A 663 -21.57 9.62 -2.17
CA ILE A 663 -22.45 9.79 -1.02
C ILE A 663 -21.66 10.29 0.20
N PHE A 664 -20.51 9.66 0.51
CA PHE A 664 -19.68 10.12 1.62
C PHE A 664 -19.17 11.55 1.39
N GLU A 665 -18.68 11.84 0.18
CA GLU A 665 -18.15 13.18 -0.17
C GLU A 665 -19.21 14.29 -0.13
N LYS A 666 -20.44 14.00 -0.56
CA LYS A 666 -21.47 15.02 -0.81
C LYS A 666 -22.55 15.09 0.26
N ALA A 667 -22.74 14.04 1.03
CA ALA A 667 -23.90 13.94 1.90
C ALA A 667 -23.61 13.56 3.35
N VAL A 668 -22.61 12.70 3.61
CA VAL A 668 -22.47 12.05 4.92
C VAL A 668 -21.27 12.56 5.72
N TRP A 669 -20.09 12.65 5.12
CA TRP A 669 -18.87 12.95 5.89
C TRP A 669 -18.50 14.42 5.93
N VAL A 670 -18.93 15.22 4.95
CA VAL A 670 -18.67 16.66 4.89
C VAL A 670 -19.90 17.42 5.38
N PRO A 671 -19.79 18.27 6.42
CA PRO A 671 -20.89 19.08 6.91
C PRO A 671 -21.36 20.12 5.88
N PHE A 672 -22.63 20.50 5.96
CA PHE A 672 -23.24 21.50 5.07
C PHE A 672 -22.55 22.88 5.16
N ASP A 673 -22.21 23.31 6.35
CA ASP A 673 -21.54 24.59 6.62
C ASP A 673 -20.10 24.65 6.13
N GLU A 674 -19.44 23.49 5.99
CA GLU A 674 -18.11 23.40 5.40
C GLU A 674 -18.20 23.41 3.87
N ARG A 675 -19.03 22.54 3.29
CA ARG A 675 -19.20 22.42 1.85
C ARG A 675 -20.57 21.81 1.50
N PRO A 676 -21.55 22.63 1.03
CA PRO A 676 -22.81 22.11 0.51
C PRO A 676 -22.58 21.11 -0.61
N GLY A 677 -23.30 19.99 -0.58
CA GLY A 677 -23.12 18.92 -1.57
C GLY A 677 -24.41 18.19 -1.89
N VAL A 678 -24.54 17.78 -3.13
CA VAL A 678 -25.56 16.86 -3.61
C VAL A 678 -24.93 15.87 -4.58
N ALA A 679 -25.30 14.61 -4.52
CA ALA A 679 -24.90 13.56 -5.44
C ALA A 679 -26.13 12.91 -6.03
N LEU A 680 -26.28 12.94 -7.34
CA LEU A 680 -27.27 12.15 -8.06
C LEU A 680 -26.87 10.67 -8.15
N GLN A 681 -27.80 9.82 -8.49
CA GLN A 681 -27.53 8.46 -8.96
C GLN A 681 -26.46 8.40 -10.06
N SER A 682 -25.97 7.19 -10.38
CA SER A 682 -24.74 7.07 -11.21
C SER A 682 -24.92 7.44 -12.67
N HIS A 683 -26.11 7.28 -13.26
CA HIS A 683 -26.41 7.60 -14.65
C HIS A 683 -27.88 7.99 -14.87
N TRP A 684 -28.22 8.48 -16.09
CA TRP A 684 -29.57 8.80 -16.52
C TRP A 684 -29.92 8.13 -17.86
N ASN A 685 -29.63 6.83 -17.99
CA ASN A 685 -29.99 6.00 -19.15
C ASN A 685 -30.87 4.85 -18.66
N PHE A 686 -32.18 5.07 -18.64
CA PHE A 686 -33.19 4.11 -18.18
C PHE A 686 -34.28 3.87 -19.22
N ARG A 687 -35.35 3.21 -18.85
CA ARG A 687 -36.57 3.05 -19.64
C ARG A 687 -37.78 3.04 -18.70
N GLY A 688 -38.88 3.66 -19.12
CA GLY A 688 -40.14 3.65 -18.38
C GLY A 688 -40.13 4.49 -17.10
N LEU A 689 -40.88 4.07 -16.11
CA LEU A 689 -40.97 4.75 -14.82
C LEU A 689 -39.77 4.37 -13.95
N GLN A 690 -39.14 5.37 -13.34
CA GLN A 690 -38.00 5.23 -12.46
C GLN A 690 -38.25 5.98 -11.14
N ASP A 691 -37.70 5.47 -10.07
CA ASP A 691 -37.46 6.26 -8.86
C ASP A 691 -36.10 6.92 -9.02
N VAL A 692 -36.04 8.23 -8.83
CA VAL A 692 -34.80 9.00 -8.93
C VAL A 692 -34.33 9.32 -7.53
N ASP A 693 -33.06 9.00 -7.28
CA ASP A 693 -32.42 9.18 -5.99
C ASP A 693 -31.30 10.22 -6.05
N ALA A 694 -31.22 11.03 -5.00
CA ALA A 694 -30.09 11.90 -4.72
C ALA A 694 -29.75 11.87 -3.22
N TRP A 695 -28.50 12.14 -2.90
CA TRP A 695 -28.02 12.22 -1.51
C TRP A 695 -27.43 13.60 -1.27
N SER A 696 -27.75 14.22 -0.12
CA SER A 696 -27.32 15.58 0.14
C SER A 696 -27.14 15.88 1.63
N ASN A 697 -26.16 16.72 1.94
CA ASN A 697 -26.04 17.35 3.25
C ASN A 697 -26.87 18.65 3.36
N CYS A 698 -27.48 19.12 2.26
CA CYS A 698 -28.32 20.30 2.26
C CYS A 698 -29.64 20.07 3.00
N PRO A 699 -30.29 21.15 3.56
CA PRO A 699 -31.60 21.05 4.17
C PRO A 699 -32.70 20.56 3.24
N TYR A 700 -32.63 20.93 1.97
CA TYR A 700 -33.62 20.57 0.94
C TYR A 700 -32.92 20.28 -0.39
N VAL A 701 -33.57 19.47 -1.23
CA VAL A 701 -33.11 19.18 -2.61
C VAL A 701 -34.30 19.30 -3.56
N GLU A 702 -34.10 19.98 -4.68
CA GLU A 702 -35.07 20.07 -5.77
C GLU A 702 -34.58 19.30 -6.98
N LEU A 703 -35.44 18.44 -7.56
CA LEU A 703 -35.11 17.68 -8.75
C LEU A 703 -35.72 18.36 -9.99
N PHE A 704 -34.92 18.39 -11.04
CA PHE A 704 -35.37 18.81 -12.37
C PHE A 704 -35.11 17.70 -13.38
N VAL A 705 -36.08 17.45 -14.26
CA VAL A 705 -35.93 16.59 -15.43
C VAL A 705 -36.22 17.41 -16.66
N ASN A 706 -35.26 17.54 -17.54
CA ASN A 706 -35.32 18.41 -18.74
C ASN A 706 -35.76 19.86 -18.39
N GLY A 707 -35.22 20.39 -17.28
CA GLY A 707 -35.53 21.73 -16.79
C GLY A 707 -36.86 21.86 -16.08
N VAL A 708 -37.69 20.82 -15.99
CA VAL A 708 -38.99 20.83 -15.31
C VAL A 708 -38.83 20.30 -13.88
N SER A 709 -39.20 21.14 -12.90
CA SER A 709 -39.18 20.76 -11.49
C SER A 709 -40.06 19.54 -11.19
N ARG A 710 -39.56 18.63 -10.41
CA ARG A 710 -40.27 17.44 -9.89
C ARG A 710 -40.56 17.57 -8.40
N GLY A 711 -40.32 18.75 -7.85
CA GLY A 711 -40.59 19.10 -6.47
C GLY A 711 -39.34 19.03 -5.56
N ILE A 712 -39.56 19.59 -4.38
CA ILE A 712 -38.55 19.69 -3.32
C ILE A 712 -38.78 18.56 -2.31
N VAL A 713 -37.67 17.88 -1.92
CA VAL A 713 -37.66 16.83 -0.91
C VAL A 713 -36.63 17.17 0.17
N GLU A 714 -36.95 16.86 1.41
CA GLU A 714 -36.03 16.94 2.53
C GLU A 714 -35.26 15.60 2.61
N PRO A 715 -33.93 15.61 2.71
CA PRO A 715 -33.16 14.39 2.87
C PRO A 715 -33.54 13.62 4.14
N GLU A 716 -33.62 12.31 4.04
CA GLU A 716 -33.80 11.44 5.20
C GLU A 716 -32.69 11.72 6.24
N ALA A 717 -33.09 11.82 7.50
CA ALA A 717 -32.16 12.26 8.56
C ALA A 717 -30.90 11.37 8.68
N ARG A 718 -31.04 10.06 8.47
CA ARG A 718 -29.96 9.08 8.63
C ARG A 718 -29.20 8.85 7.34
N THR A 719 -29.91 8.44 6.29
CA THR A 719 -29.28 8.03 5.03
C THR A 719 -28.91 9.18 4.12
N ARG A 720 -29.41 10.40 4.44
CA ARG A 720 -29.25 11.61 3.60
C ARG A 720 -29.84 11.49 2.20
N ARG A 721 -30.72 10.51 1.98
CA ARG A 721 -31.33 10.18 0.71
C ARG A 721 -32.58 11.02 0.47
N CYS A 722 -32.73 11.50 -0.76
CA CYS A 722 -33.97 12.05 -1.32
C CYS A 722 -34.44 11.13 -2.44
N THR A 723 -35.74 10.80 -2.49
CA THR A 723 -36.32 9.95 -3.53
C THR A 723 -37.52 10.61 -4.16
N TRP A 724 -37.53 10.75 -5.48
CA TRP A 724 -38.69 11.14 -6.29
C TRP A 724 -39.24 9.89 -7.01
N LYS A 725 -40.44 9.47 -6.65
CA LYS A 725 -41.05 8.22 -7.13
C LYS A 725 -41.76 8.39 -8.47
N GLY A 726 -41.69 7.35 -9.31
CA GLY A 726 -42.49 7.24 -10.52
C GLY A 726 -42.22 8.30 -11.57
N ILE A 727 -41.00 8.75 -11.71
CA ILE A 727 -40.56 9.69 -12.74
C ILE A 727 -40.49 8.95 -14.08
N LEU A 728 -41.27 9.40 -15.07
CA LEU A 728 -41.14 8.85 -16.43
C LEU A 728 -39.79 9.29 -17.02
N TRP A 729 -39.01 8.32 -17.40
CA TRP A 729 -37.73 8.58 -18.04
C TRP A 729 -37.94 9.15 -19.47
N GLU A 730 -37.25 10.25 -19.74
CA GLU A 730 -37.15 10.88 -21.03
C GLU A 730 -35.69 11.20 -21.33
N PRO A 731 -35.21 11.05 -22.60
CA PRO A 731 -33.88 11.49 -22.97
C PRO A 731 -33.65 12.96 -22.62
N GLY A 732 -32.46 13.29 -22.10
CA GLY A 732 -32.10 14.64 -21.72
C GLY A 732 -31.35 14.70 -20.41
N THR A 733 -31.65 15.65 -19.53
CA THR A 733 -30.91 15.86 -18.28
C THR A 733 -31.75 15.61 -17.05
N VAL A 734 -31.13 15.07 -16.03
CA VAL A 734 -31.62 15.08 -14.65
C VAL A 734 -30.67 15.92 -13.81
N LYS A 735 -31.23 16.88 -13.04
CA LYS A 735 -30.46 17.78 -12.21
C LYS A 735 -31.02 17.77 -10.79
N ALA A 736 -30.18 17.61 -9.78
CA ALA A 736 -30.51 17.83 -8.39
C ALA A 736 -29.86 19.13 -7.92
N VAL A 737 -30.64 19.99 -7.29
CA VAL A 737 -30.18 21.28 -6.75
C VAL A 737 -30.32 21.25 -5.25
N GLY A 738 -29.21 21.32 -4.53
CA GLY A 738 -29.17 21.47 -3.08
C GLY A 738 -29.55 22.87 -2.67
N LEU A 739 -30.46 22.99 -1.69
CA LEU A 739 -31.00 24.26 -1.23
C LEU A 739 -30.69 24.49 0.26
N ASP A 740 -30.46 25.75 0.64
CA ASP A 740 -30.31 26.16 2.04
C ASP A 740 -31.67 26.20 2.80
N GLU A 741 -31.64 26.56 4.10
CA GLU A 741 -32.81 26.71 4.96
C GLU A 741 -33.86 27.72 4.40
N ARG A 742 -33.45 28.64 3.53
CA ARG A 742 -34.32 29.62 2.87
C ARG A 742 -34.72 29.17 1.46
N LYS A 743 -34.46 27.90 1.12
CA LYS A 743 -34.70 27.32 -0.21
C LYS A 743 -33.96 28.03 -1.35
N ARG A 744 -32.79 28.60 -1.10
CA ARG A 744 -31.92 29.19 -2.12
C ARG A 744 -30.93 28.14 -2.62
N PRO A 745 -30.67 28.06 -3.93
CA PRO A 745 -29.68 27.14 -4.51
C PRO A 745 -28.28 27.41 -3.94
N VAL A 746 -27.56 26.33 -3.53
CA VAL A 746 -26.20 26.42 -2.99
C VAL A 746 -25.25 25.46 -3.67
N CYS A 747 -25.74 24.37 -4.26
CA CYS A 747 -24.97 23.42 -5.05
C CYS A 747 -25.86 22.66 -6.02
N GLU A 748 -25.29 22.00 -7.00
CA GLU A 748 -26.02 21.19 -7.96
C GLU A 748 -25.20 20.01 -8.45
N ASP A 749 -25.88 18.98 -8.94
CA ASP A 749 -25.32 17.85 -9.69
C ASP A 749 -26.24 17.55 -10.88
N GLU A 750 -25.66 17.37 -12.06
CA GLU A 750 -26.42 17.18 -13.30
C GLU A 750 -25.84 16.01 -14.11
N ILE A 751 -26.71 15.17 -14.59
CA ILE A 751 -26.36 14.02 -15.43
C ILE A 751 -27.21 14.08 -16.70
N ALA A 752 -26.58 13.81 -17.85
CA ALA A 752 -27.28 13.70 -19.12
C ALA A 752 -27.41 12.25 -19.57
N SER A 753 -28.53 11.89 -20.18
CA SER A 753 -28.63 10.62 -20.90
C SER A 753 -27.77 10.67 -22.17
N ALA A 754 -27.04 9.62 -22.44
CA ALA A 754 -26.21 9.48 -23.63
C ALA A 754 -26.97 8.74 -24.74
N GLY A 755 -26.65 9.07 -25.99
CA GLY A 755 -27.02 8.33 -27.17
C GLY A 755 -26.07 7.13 -27.42
N GLU A 756 -26.01 6.71 -28.70
CA GLU A 756 -25.11 5.62 -29.10
C GLU A 756 -23.64 6.06 -29.02
N PRO A 757 -22.73 5.14 -28.66
CA PRO A 757 -21.30 5.37 -28.67
C PRO A 757 -20.81 5.91 -30.02
N TYR A 758 -20.00 6.97 -29.98
CA TYR A 758 -19.53 7.66 -31.20
C TYR A 758 -18.03 7.94 -31.22
N ALA A 759 -17.45 8.34 -30.08
CA ALA A 759 -16.05 8.76 -30.01
C ALA A 759 -15.39 8.32 -28.71
N LEU A 760 -14.06 8.35 -28.72
CA LEU A 760 -13.22 8.17 -27.53
C LEU A 760 -12.64 9.53 -27.12
N GLU A 761 -12.88 9.95 -25.91
CA GLU A 761 -12.18 11.05 -25.28
C GLU A 761 -11.05 10.49 -24.41
N VAL A 762 -9.83 11.03 -24.57
CA VAL A 762 -8.66 10.62 -23.81
C VAL A 762 -8.14 11.81 -23.01
N GLU A 763 -7.90 11.61 -21.73
CA GLU A 763 -7.41 12.63 -20.82
C GLU A 763 -6.24 12.08 -20.00
N ILE A 764 -5.18 12.89 -19.80
CA ILE A 764 -4.12 12.59 -18.85
C ILE A 764 -4.53 13.15 -17.49
N GLU A 765 -4.59 12.29 -16.48
CA GLU A 765 -4.91 12.73 -15.12
C GLU A 765 -3.75 13.53 -14.53
N GLU A 766 -4.00 14.77 -14.18
CA GLU A 766 -3.06 15.58 -13.39
C GLU A 766 -3.23 15.23 -11.91
N PRO A 767 -2.15 14.86 -11.18
CA PRO A 767 -2.22 14.67 -9.75
C PRO A 767 -2.67 15.93 -9.03
N ALA A 768 -3.44 15.77 -7.95
CA ALA A 768 -3.83 16.88 -7.10
C ALA A 768 -2.59 17.63 -6.58
N PRO A 769 -2.57 18.96 -6.55
CA PRO A 769 -1.48 19.71 -5.92
C PRO A 769 -1.44 19.38 -4.42
N LYS A 770 -0.24 19.46 -3.82
CA LYS A 770 -0.09 19.38 -2.36
C LYS A 770 -0.84 20.52 -1.67
N PRO A 771 -1.15 20.43 -0.37
CA PRO A 771 -1.86 21.48 0.36
C PRO A 771 -1.21 22.87 0.33
N ASP A 772 0.10 22.95 0.13
CA ASP A 772 0.87 24.19 -0.05
C ASP A 772 0.87 24.72 -1.49
N GLY A 773 0.21 24.04 -2.41
CA GLY A 773 0.10 24.40 -3.83
C GLY A 773 1.22 23.84 -4.71
N GLU A 774 2.20 23.13 -4.16
CA GLU A 774 3.23 22.45 -4.96
C GLU A 774 2.60 21.40 -5.88
N ARG A 775 3.02 21.38 -7.15
CA ARG A 775 2.57 20.41 -8.15
C ARG A 775 3.64 19.36 -8.43
N PHE A 776 3.21 18.16 -8.71
CA PHE A 776 4.09 17.09 -9.15
C PHE A 776 4.50 17.29 -10.60
N GLU A 777 5.79 17.08 -10.87
CA GLU A 777 6.33 17.07 -12.22
C GLU A 777 6.62 15.64 -12.67
N LEU A 778 6.23 15.31 -13.90
CA LEU A 778 6.53 14.01 -14.50
C LEU A 778 8.02 13.97 -14.91
N LYS A 779 8.81 13.10 -14.29
CA LYS A 779 10.26 13.00 -14.47
C LYS A 779 10.63 11.89 -15.45
N ALA A 780 11.61 12.13 -16.29
CA ALA A 780 12.19 11.16 -17.21
C ALA A 780 13.25 10.30 -16.50
N ASN A 781 12.80 9.34 -15.68
CA ASN A 781 13.66 8.48 -14.84
C ASN A 781 13.37 6.98 -14.99
N ALA A 782 12.56 6.59 -15.97
CA ALA A 782 12.11 5.22 -16.21
C ALA A 782 11.37 4.56 -15.03
N SER A 783 10.98 5.34 -14.03
CA SER A 783 10.20 4.89 -12.87
C SER A 783 8.94 5.73 -12.66
N ASP A 784 8.99 7.02 -12.98
CA ASP A 784 7.82 7.88 -12.87
C ASP A 784 6.75 7.50 -13.90
N ALA A 785 5.49 7.77 -13.58
CA ALA A 785 4.36 7.33 -14.38
C ALA A 785 3.21 8.33 -14.31
N PHE A 786 2.27 8.17 -15.23
CA PHE A 786 0.98 8.84 -15.24
C PHE A 786 -0.11 7.87 -15.66
N VAL A 787 -1.37 8.27 -15.51
CA VAL A 787 -2.51 7.52 -16.02
C VAL A 787 -3.24 8.29 -17.11
N ALA A 788 -3.67 7.55 -18.14
CA ALA A 788 -4.54 8.05 -19.19
C ALA A 788 -5.94 7.46 -19.00
N THR A 789 -6.93 8.34 -18.91
CA THR A 789 -8.34 8.00 -18.77
C THR A 789 -9.01 8.07 -20.12
N VAL A 790 -9.75 7.03 -20.49
CA VAL A 790 -10.56 6.96 -21.71
C VAL A 790 -12.02 6.98 -21.33
N ARG A 791 -12.80 7.78 -22.03
CA ARG A 791 -14.25 7.86 -21.91
C ARG A 791 -14.89 7.61 -23.27
N VAL A 792 -15.82 6.66 -23.34
CA VAL A 792 -16.68 6.46 -24.50
C VAL A 792 -17.81 7.48 -24.46
N VAL A 793 -17.95 8.28 -25.51
CA VAL A 793 -18.93 9.35 -25.57
C VAL A 793 -19.79 9.27 -26.84
N ASP A 794 -21.00 9.83 -26.77
CA ASP A 794 -21.88 9.97 -27.91
C ASP A 794 -21.49 11.17 -28.80
N LYS A 795 -22.31 11.50 -29.80
CA LYS A 795 -22.05 12.63 -30.75
C LYS A 795 -22.00 13.99 -30.08
N GLU A 796 -22.70 14.16 -28.97
CA GLU A 796 -22.77 15.37 -28.18
C GLU A 796 -21.69 15.43 -27.06
N GLY A 797 -20.79 14.42 -26.98
CA GLY A 797 -19.73 14.35 -25.98
C GLY A 797 -20.22 13.87 -24.60
N ARG A 798 -21.40 13.26 -24.50
CA ARG A 798 -21.96 12.74 -23.26
C ARG A 798 -21.45 11.33 -23.01
N TRP A 799 -21.09 11.02 -21.79
CA TRP A 799 -20.60 9.71 -21.38
C TRP A 799 -21.65 8.61 -21.58
N CYS A 800 -21.24 7.50 -22.21
CA CYS A 800 -22.04 6.33 -22.50
C CYS A 800 -21.85 5.28 -21.40
N PRO A 801 -22.73 5.21 -20.36
CA PRO A 801 -22.49 4.41 -19.15
C PRO A 801 -22.56 2.90 -19.38
N PHE A 802 -23.11 2.44 -20.49
CA PHE A 802 -23.24 1.02 -20.83
C PHE A 802 -22.28 0.57 -21.94
N ALA A 803 -21.38 1.46 -22.39
CA ALA A 803 -20.45 1.11 -23.42
C ALA A 803 -19.41 0.10 -22.90
N ASP A 804 -19.24 -0.98 -23.66
CA ASP A 804 -18.31 -2.08 -23.39
C ASP A 804 -17.37 -2.35 -24.58
N ASN A 805 -17.11 -1.31 -25.36
CA ASN A 805 -16.28 -1.38 -26.56
C ASN A 805 -14.87 -1.89 -26.25
N GLN A 806 -14.33 -2.72 -27.17
CA GLN A 806 -12.94 -3.12 -27.13
C GLN A 806 -12.06 -1.93 -27.51
N LEU A 807 -11.18 -1.53 -26.59
CA LEU A 807 -10.24 -0.42 -26.75
C LEU A 807 -8.86 -0.95 -27.11
N ARG A 808 -8.17 -0.30 -28.07
CA ARG A 808 -6.78 -0.59 -28.43
C ARG A 808 -5.93 0.62 -28.12
N PHE A 809 -4.88 0.40 -27.34
CA PHE A 809 -3.97 1.43 -26.85
C PHE A 809 -2.63 1.40 -27.59
N GLU A 810 -2.12 2.57 -27.93
CA GLU A 810 -0.80 2.79 -28.48
C GLU A 810 -0.13 3.94 -27.76
N VAL A 811 1.15 3.79 -27.41
CA VAL A 811 1.97 4.83 -26.78
C VAL A 811 3.11 5.22 -27.70
N GLU A 812 3.18 6.50 -28.06
CA GLU A 812 4.25 7.05 -28.87
C GLU A 812 5.17 7.97 -28.07
N GLY A 813 6.44 8.03 -28.43
CA GLY A 813 7.45 8.90 -27.81
C GLY A 813 8.11 8.26 -26.58
N GLU A 814 8.40 9.07 -25.56
CA GLU A 814 9.22 8.68 -24.40
C GLU A 814 8.41 8.02 -23.25
N GLY A 815 7.52 7.09 -23.62
CA GLY A 815 6.66 6.36 -22.69
C GLY A 815 6.65 4.86 -22.91
N VAL A 816 6.45 4.10 -21.85
CA VAL A 816 6.29 2.64 -21.84
C VAL A 816 4.89 2.31 -21.32
N TYR A 817 4.09 1.69 -22.15
CA TYR A 817 2.76 1.21 -21.78
C TYR A 817 2.86 0.14 -20.70
N LYS A 818 2.07 0.30 -19.63
CA LYS A 818 1.98 -0.66 -18.52
C LYS A 818 0.59 -1.28 -18.42
N GLY A 819 -0.38 -0.65 -19.00
CA GLY A 819 -1.73 -1.18 -19.11
C GLY A 819 -2.56 -1.03 -17.84
N SER A 820 -3.55 -1.87 -17.75
CA SER A 820 -4.48 -2.07 -16.66
C SER A 820 -5.11 -3.45 -16.80
N TYR A 821 -6.20 -3.71 -16.09
CA TYR A 821 -6.99 -4.92 -16.24
C TYR A 821 -8.48 -4.62 -16.08
N ASN A 822 -9.30 -5.52 -16.60
CA ASN A 822 -10.75 -5.43 -16.43
C ASN A 822 -11.13 -5.95 -15.04
N PHE A 823 -11.92 -5.15 -14.29
CA PHE A 823 -12.35 -5.50 -12.93
C PHE A 823 -13.69 -6.23 -12.90
N TYR A 824 -14.52 -6.02 -13.91
CA TYR A 824 -15.87 -6.55 -13.94
C TYR A 824 -16.07 -7.54 -15.10
N VAL A 825 -16.92 -8.54 -14.84
CA VAL A 825 -17.38 -9.46 -15.88
C VAL A 825 -18.67 -8.92 -16.44
N THR A 826 -18.73 -8.79 -17.74
CA THR A 826 -20.00 -8.57 -18.45
C THR A 826 -20.75 -9.89 -18.54
N GLU A 827 -22.03 -9.89 -18.20
CA GLU A 827 -22.88 -11.08 -18.27
C GLU A 827 -22.80 -11.70 -19.66
N GLY A 828 -22.58 -13.01 -19.70
CA GLY A 828 -22.48 -13.77 -20.95
C GLY A 828 -21.15 -13.70 -21.70
N LYS A 829 -20.15 -12.93 -21.21
CA LYS A 829 -18.79 -12.94 -21.73
C LYS A 829 -17.85 -13.73 -20.82
N PRO A 830 -16.94 -14.55 -21.35
CA PRO A 830 -15.91 -15.20 -20.54
C PRO A 830 -15.03 -14.16 -19.88
N LEU A 831 -14.51 -14.49 -18.70
CA LEU A 831 -13.45 -13.69 -18.07
C LEU A 831 -12.22 -13.82 -18.96
N GLU A 832 -11.95 -12.81 -19.76
CA GLU A 832 -10.71 -12.76 -20.51
C GLU A 832 -9.60 -12.31 -19.56
N TYR A 833 -8.62 -13.16 -19.40
CA TYR A 833 -7.37 -12.84 -18.73
C TYR A 833 -6.57 -11.93 -19.67
N HIS A 834 -6.27 -10.73 -19.21
CA HIS A 834 -5.38 -9.84 -19.92
C HIS A 834 -3.95 -10.08 -19.47
N ALA A 835 -3.11 -10.47 -20.40
CA ALA A 835 -1.69 -10.60 -20.14
C ALA A 835 -1.08 -9.23 -19.78
N PRO A 836 -0.07 -9.21 -18.91
CA PRO A 836 0.64 -7.97 -18.57
C PRO A 836 1.13 -7.24 -19.81
N GLY A 837 0.81 -5.95 -19.91
CA GLY A 837 1.13 -5.14 -21.07
C GLY A 837 0.20 -5.33 -22.28
N ASP A 838 -0.90 -6.08 -22.12
CA ASP A 838 -1.93 -6.21 -23.15
C ASP A 838 -2.48 -4.84 -23.52
N THR A 839 -2.42 -4.54 -24.83
CA THR A 839 -2.86 -3.26 -25.38
C THR A 839 -4.35 -3.24 -25.73
N GLU A 840 -5.03 -4.36 -25.58
CA GLU A 840 -6.47 -4.47 -25.80
C GLU A 840 -7.22 -4.68 -24.50
N LEU A 841 -8.05 -3.72 -24.12
CA LEU A 841 -8.87 -3.76 -22.90
C LEU A 841 -10.32 -3.39 -23.24
N GLN A 842 -11.27 -3.99 -22.55
CA GLN A 842 -12.68 -3.64 -22.69
C GLN A 842 -13.01 -2.40 -21.84
N ALA A 843 -13.78 -1.45 -22.40
CA ALA A 843 -14.35 -0.39 -21.61
C ALA A 843 -15.35 -0.95 -20.58
N GLU A 844 -15.27 -0.51 -19.33
CA GLU A 844 -16.17 -0.92 -18.26
C GLU A 844 -17.08 0.25 -17.87
N GLY A 845 -18.34 0.16 -18.25
CA GLY A 845 -19.28 1.28 -18.09
C GLY A 845 -18.80 2.51 -18.87
N GLY A 846 -18.30 2.33 -20.08
CA GLY A 846 -17.80 3.39 -20.94
C GLY A 846 -16.50 4.06 -20.48
N LEU A 847 -15.79 3.47 -19.54
CA LEU A 847 -14.55 4.02 -18.97
C LEU A 847 -13.43 2.99 -18.97
N MET A 848 -12.19 3.46 -19.10
CA MET A 848 -10.98 2.69 -18.87
C MET A 848 -9.84 3.63 -18.47
N ARG A 849 -8.90 3.14 -17.69
CA ARG A 849 -7.70 3.89 -17.28
C ARG A 849 -6.50 3.00 -17.38
N VAL A 850 -5.41 3.48 -17.98
CA VAL A 850 -4.17 2.73 -18.15
C VAL A 850 -2.99 3.52 -17.62
N ALA A 851 -2.01 2.80 -17.07
CA ALA A 851 -0.75 3.36 -16.60
C ALA A 851 0.30 3.39 -17.71
N VAL A 852 1.10 4.45 -17.74
CA VAL A 852 2.25 4.63 -18.66
C VAL A 852 3.44 5.13 -17.85
N ARG A 853 4.58 4.42 -17.90
CA ARG A 853 5.86 4.87 -17.31
C ARG A 853 6.63 5.74 -18.28
N THR A 854 7.43 6.65 -17.75
CA THR A 854 8.40 7.42 -18.54
C THR A 854 9.60 6.55 -18.94
N THR A 855 10.37 6.99 -19.94
CA THR A 855 11.73 6.49 -20.21
C THR A 855 12.77 7.33 -19.48
N PHE A 856 14.07 7.07 -19.70
CA PHE A 856 15.16 7.92 -19.21
C PHE A 856 15.32 9.22 -20.01
N ASN A 857 14.68 9.31 -21.19
CA ASN A 857 14.77 10.47 -22.06
C ASN A 857 13.60 11.43 -21.77
N PRO A 858 13.85 12.73 -21.56
CA PRO A 858 12.79 13.71 -21.46
C PRO A 858 12.15 13.93 -22.84
N GLY A 859 10.82 13.97 -22.89
CA GLY A 859 10.16 14.12 -24.19
C GLY A 859 8.63 14.13 -24.11
N LYS A 860 8.04 14.23 -25.30
CA LYS A 860 6.59 14.11 -25.46
C LYS A 860 6.21 12.62 -25.39
N ILE A 861 5.10 12.32 -24.73
CA ILE A 861 4.47 11.01 -24.68
C ILE A 861 3.03 11.20 -25.12
N THR A 862 2.58 10.44 -26.10
CA THR A 862 1.21 10.48 -26.62
C THR A 862 0.57 9.12 -26.42
N VAL A 863 -0.60 9.10 -25.80
CA VAL A 863 -1.45 7.91 -25.69
C VAL A 863 -2.56 8.05 -26.72
N LYS A 864 -2.63 7.10 -27.64
CA LYS A 864 -3.66 6.99 -28.66
C LYS A 864 -4.56 5.81 -28.34
N VAL A 865 -5.86 5.99 -28.54
CA VAL A 865 -6.84 4.95 -28.29
C VAL A 865 -7.80 4.84 -29.46
N SER A 866 -8.03 3.63 -29.93
CA SER A 866 -8.96 3.32 -31.02
C SER A 866 -9.93 2.21 -30.63
N SER A 867 -11.06 2.16 -31.29
CA SER A 867 -12.08 1.12 -31.19
C SER A 867 -12.85 1.02 -32.48
N ASP A 868 -13.29 -0.17 -32.82
CA ASP A 868 -14.05 -0.39 -34.06
C ASP A 868 -15.38 0.39 -34.03
N GLY A 869 -15.63 1.15 -35.06
CA GLY A 869 -16.85 1.95 -35.21
C GLY A 869 -16.88 3.28 -34.46
N LEU A 870 -15.83 3.60 -33.68
CA LEU A 870 -15.71 4.86 -32.93
C LEU A 870 -14.63 5.76 -33.49
N ARG A 871 -14.81 7.07 -33.39
CA ARG A 871 -13.73 8.03 -33.62
C ARG A 871 -12.66 7.90 -32.54
N SER A 872 -11.42 7.69 -32.96
CA SER A 872 -10.26 7.56 -32.06
C SER A 872 -10.00 8.85 -31.27
N GLY A 873 -9.39 8.70 -30.10
CA GLY A 873 -8.94 9.79 -29.26
C GLY A 873 -7.46 9.72 -28.93
N GLU A 874 -6.86 10.86 -28.58
CA GLU A 874 -5.48 10.93 -28.12
C GLU A 874 -5.27 12.04 -27.09
N ALA A 875 -4.29 11.83 -26.21
CA ALA A 875 -3.82 12.84 -25.27
C ALA A 875 -2.29 12.77 -25.12
N SER A 876 -1.68 13.89 -24.76
CA SER A 876 -0.22 13.97 -24.65
C SER A 876 0.22 14.67 -23.39
N VAL A 877 1.35 14.22 -22.84
CA VAL A 877 2.05 14.84 -21.73
C VAL A 877 3.54 14.94 -22.06
N ARG A 878 4.27 15.72 -21.32
CA ARG A 878 5.73 15.85 -21.47
C ARG A 878 6.44 15.53 -20.16
N SER A 879 7.39 14.58 -20.24
CA SER A 879 8.33 14.32 -19.14
C SER A 879 9.48 15.34 -19.16
N LYS A 880 9.98 15.68 -17.97
CA LYS A 880 11.09 16.61 -17.77
C LYS A 880 12.38 15.88 -17.40
N LYS A 881 13.49 16.48 -17.73
CA LYS A 881 14.82 16.02 -17.29
C LYS A 881 14.90 16.16 -15.76
N ILE A 882 15.52 15.19 -15.09
CA ILE A 882 15.85 15.22 -13.66
C ILE A 882 16.93 16.26 -13.42
#